data_45a0fe8762b141de28d37695f16129b1
#
_entry.id   45a0fe8762b141de28d37695f16129b1
#
_cell.length_a   1.000
_cell.length_b   1.000
_cell.length_c   1.000
_cell.angle_alpha   90.00
_cell.angle_beta   90.00
_cell.angle_gamma   90.00
#
_symmetry.space_group_name_H-M   'P 1'
#
loop_
_entity.id
_entity.type
_entity.pdbx_description
1 polymer ?
#
loop_
_entity_poly.entity_id
_entity_poly.type
_entity_poly.pdbx_seq_one_letter_code
_entity_poly.pdbx_strand_id
1 'polypeptide(L)'
;MKFLNFTLAFLCTTSLLFAQHERELQKANEMYKNFAYVDAIKIYEKIAKQGYVNQEMLESLGNSYYYKAEYKNALQWYEQLFEEGKYNVKPEYYYRYAQALKSVGRYDESDKMMNKFAELTGNADTRAVLFEENKDYQEVIQGNSGRLELHPVSINTEFSEYGTALYGDKVVFTAANSGKTSKGGVSQWTGESYYDLYMADRDKQNLSNKKFFSTTVNTPFNESTAVFTKDGNTMYFTRNNYVNHKLGTDVENTILLKILRATKDSNGEWGNVVELPFNSDDYNVAHPALSPDEKFLYFASDMKGSLGESDIYRVEILGDNQYGTPENLGDIINTPGRESFPFVSKNNVLYYSSDGIPGLGGLDIFAVKFYENGTVSKPINIGRPGNSADDDFCFVMDSETKIGFLSSNRPGGKGRDDIYSFYEEKPLVFDCEKMIKGVLKDSEKNDVIADGVIVLSDKTMKEVARQKTKADGSFAFEKVDCKDLYYYLRAEIGDYVTTEVKVDLSVEGDVFYEFMIKPREIAIDKDVDLAKVLNIKEIYFDLDKSDIRPDAAVELAKIVEVMRENPKMKIDIRSHTDSRGADSYNLKLSDRRAKATLEWMVKQGIERKRLTAKGYGETQLVNGCSNGVPCTDEEHQANRRSEFIIVSMD
;
A
#
# COMPACT_ATOMS: atom_id res chain seq x y z
N MET A 1 -15.62 -63.10 16.79
CA MET A 1 -15.76 -62.18 17.92
C MET A 1 -14.52 -61.32 18.20
N LYS A 2 -13.27 -61.77 18.05
CA LYS A 2 -12.07 -60.93 18.32
C LYS A 2 -11.86 -59.80 17.31
N PHE A 3 -12.24 -59.92 16.04
CA PHE A 3 -12.12 -58.85 15.04
C PHE A 3 -13.14 -57.70 15.23
N LEU A 4 -14.32 -57.97 15.76
CA LEU A 4 -15.35 -56.96 15.98
C LEU A 4 -15.01 -56.02 17.16
N ASN A 5 -14.33 -56.57 18.18
CA ASN A 5 -13.90 -55.77 19.34
C ASN A 5 -12.70 -54.84 19.02
N PHE A 6 -11.83 -55.20 18.07
CA PHE A 6 -10.72 -54.33 17.65
C PHE A 6 -11.21 -53.13 16.81
N THR A 7 -12.22 -53.35 15.94
CA THR A 7 -12.81 -52.29 15.12
C THR A 7 -13.62 -51.31 15.97
N LEU A 8 -14.33 -51.79 16.99
CA LEU A 8 -15.09 -50.93 17.89
C LEU A 8 -14.20 -50.11 18.81
N ALA A 9 -13.10 -50.68 19.33
CA ALA A 9 -12.09 -49.95 20.14
C ALA A 9 -11.38 -48.89 19.30
N PHE A 10 -11.07 -49.15 18.04
CA PHE A 10 -10.44 -48.18 17.12
C PHE A 10 -11.40 -47.03 16.76
N LEU A 11 -12.68 -47.31 16.52
CA LEU A 11 -13.72 -46.30 16.30
C LEU A 11 -13.98 -45.44 17.56
N CYS A 12 -13.96 -45.99 18.75
CA CYS A 12 -14.09 -45.25 19.99
C CYS A 12 -12.86 -44.35 20.29
N THR A 13 -11.65 -44.80 19.96
CA THR A 13 -10.44 -43.97 20.17
C THR A 13 -10.37 -42.84 19.17
N THR A 14 -10.76 -43.03 17.93
CA THR A 14 -10.80 -41.95 16.92
C THR A 14 -11.89 -40.91 17.25
N SER A 15 -13.07 -41.32 17.71
CA SER A 15 -14.13 -40.37 18.11
C SER A 15 -13.78 -39.59 19.37
N LEU A 16 -13.07 -40.18 20.33
CA LEU A 16 -12.56 -39.48 21.52
C LEU A 16 -11.48 -38.45 21.18
N LEU A 17 -10.57 -38.79 20.26
CA LEU A 17 -9.55 -37.86 19.75
C LEU A 17 -10.18 -36.67 19.00
N PHE A 18 -11.16 -36.94 18.14
CA PHE A 18 -11.91 -35.87 17.45
C PHE A 18 -12.61 -34.93 18.44
N ALA A 19 -13.32 -35.46 19.44
CA ALA A 19 -14.00 -34.67 20.46
C ALA A 19 -13.01 -33.86 21.34
N GLN A 20 -11.79 -34.35 21.53
CA GLN A 20 -10.73 -33.63 22.21
C GLN A 20 -10.21 -32.46 21.36
N HIS A 21 -9.94 -32.69 20.08
CA HIS A 21 -9.48 -31.63 19.16
C HIS A 21 -10.52 -30.51 19.04
N GLU A 22 -11.79 -30.84 18.91
CA GLU A 22 -12.87 -29.84 18.87
C GLU A 22 -12.92 -28.96 20.13
N ARG A 23 -12.75 -29.55 21.33
CA ARG A 23 -12.69 -28.77 22.58
C ARG A 23 -11.46 -27.88 22.67
N GLU A 24 -10.30 -28.39 22.25
CA GLU A 24 -9.06 -27.60 22.23
C GLU A 24 -9.17 -26.47 21.19
N LEU A 25 -9.74 -26.74 20.01
CA LEU A 25 -10.01 -25.73 18.97
C LEU A 25 -10.95 -24.65 19.48
N GLN A 26 -12.07 -25.01 20.10
CA GLN A 26 -13.02 -24.05 20.69
C GLN A 26 -12.32 -23.15 21.72
N LYS A 27 -11.49 -23.74 22.59
CA LYS A 27 -10.70 -22.97 23.56
C LYS A 27 -9.73 -22.00 22.88
N ALA A 28 -9.05 -22.43 21.82
CA ALA A 28 -8.14 -21.57 21.06
C ALA A 28 -8.90 -20.43 20.36
N ASN A 29 -10.09 -20.72 19.82
CA ASN A 29 -10.95 -19.71 19.19
C ASN A 29 -11.44 -18.67 20.20
N GLU A 30 -11.76 -19.07 21.44
CA GLU A 30 -12.10 -18.13 22.53
C GLU A 30 -10.90 -17.24 22.89
N MET A 31 -9.70 -17.83 22.98
CA MET A 31 -8.48 -17.06 23.23
C MET A 31 -8.18 -16.09 22.08
N TYR A 32 -8.32 -16.53 20.84
CA TYR A 32 -8.16 -15.68 19.66
C TYR A 32 -9.11 -14.48 19.68
N LYS A 33 -10.41 -14.71 19.98
CA LYS A 33 -11.41 -13.64 20.09
C LYS A 33 -11.10 -12.63 21.19
N ASN A 34 -10.45 -13.07 22.25
CA ASN A 34 -10.02 -12.22 23.37
C ASN A 34 -8.61 -11.67 23.18
N PHE A 35 -8.08 -11.67 21.96
CA PHE A 35 -6.73 -11.18 21.61
C PHE A 35 -5.59 -11.88 22.38
N ALA A 36 -5.84 -13.04 22.98
CA ALA A 36 -4.83 -13.84 23.66
C ALA A 36 -4.04 -14.71 22.66
N TYR A 37 -3.40 -14.04 21.67
CA TYR A 37 -2.78 -14.68 20.53
C TYR A 37 -1.67 -15.66 20.91
N VAL A 38 -0.85 -15.33 21.92
CA VAL A 38 0.25 -16.20 22.37
C VAL A 38 -0.26 -17.57 22.82
N ASP A 39 -1.36 -17.61 23.56
CA ASP A 39 -1.91 -18.85 24.05
C ASP A 39 -2.77 -19.58 23.01
N ALA A 40 -3.49 -18.82 22.16
CA ALA A 40 -4.21 -19.38 21.01
C ALA A 40 -3.25 -20.11 20.06
N ILE A 41 -2.12 -19.48 19.68
CA ILE A 41 -1.08 -20.05 18.81
C ILE A 41 -0.60 -21.40 19.37
N LYS A 42 -0.26 -21.47 20.67
CA LYS A 42 0.23 -22.70 21.30
C LYS A 42 -0.75 -23.87 21.12
N ILE A 43 -2.05 -23.61 21.25
CA ILE A 43 -3.08 -24.63 21.13
C ILE A 43 -3.28 -25.00 19.65
N TYR A 44 -3.41 -24.01 18.76
CA TYR A 44 -3.57 -24.26 17.33
C TYR A 44 -2.39 -25.09 16.76
N GLU A 45 -1.16 -24.70 17.06
CA GLU A 45 0.00 -25.47 16.61
C GLU A 45 0.08 -26.88 17.18
N LYS A 46 -0.32 -27.06 18.45
CA LYS A 46 -0.42 -28.38 19.05
C LYS A 46 -1.39 -29.28 18.28
N ILE A 47 -2.56 -28.75 17.94
CA ILE A 47 -3.60 -29.47 17.18
C ILE A 47 -3.10 -29.76 15.76
N ALA A 48 -2.47 -28.78 15.10
CA ALA A 48 -1.90 -28.94 13.77
C ALA A 48 -0.82 -30.03 13.71
N LYS A 49 0.06 -30.08 14.71
CA LYS A 49 1.09 -31.14 14.85
C LYS A 49 0.50 -32.55 15.04
N GLN A 50 -0.75 -32.64 15.47
CA GLN A 50 -1.51 -33.90 15.59
C GLN A 50 -2.24 -34.25 14.29
N GLY A 51 -2.11 -33.46 13.22
CA GLY A 51 -2.68 -33.68 11.90
C GLY A 51 -4.11 -33.18 11.74
N TYR A 52 -4.65 -32.43 12.70
CA TYR A 52 -5.96 -31.79 12.56
C TYR A 52 -5.82 -30.36 12.09
N VAL A 53 -6.28 -30.08 10.88
CA VAL A 53 -6.24 -28.76 10.26
C VAL A 53 -7.54 -28.50 9.51
N ASN A 54 -8.16 -27.36 9.75
CA ASN A 54 -9.34 -26.89 9.02
C ASN A 54 -9.19 -25.41 8.65
N GLN A 55 -10.10 -24.89 7.82
CA GLN A 55 -10.05 -23.51 7.32
C GLN A 55 -10.04 -22.49 8.46
N GLU A 56 -10.99 -22.58 9.41
CA GLU A 56 -11.13 -21.65 10.53
C GLU A 56 -9.86 -21.58 11.39
N MET A 57 -9.23 -22.73 11.64
CA MET A 57 -7.97 -22.79 12.37
C MET A 57 -6.83 -22.10 11.62
N LEU A 58 -6.70 -22.34 10.31
CA LEU A 58 -5.68 -21.69 9.49
C LEU A 58 -5.86 -20.18 9.42
N GLU A 59 -7.10 -19.72 9.27
CA GLU A 59 -7.47 -18.31 9.32
C GLU A 59 -7.08 -17.67 10.65
N SER A 60 -7.50 -18.28 11.77
CA SER A 60 -7.24 -17.74 13.10
C SER A 60 -5.77 -17.81 13.50
N LEU A 61 -5.07 -18.88 13.14
CA LEU A 61 -3.65 -19.04 13.45
C LEU A 61 -2.78 -18.10 12.58
N GLY A 62 -3.08 -17.99 11.29
CA GLY A 62 -2.44 -17.01 10.41
C GLY A 62 -2.64 -15.59 10.93
N ASN A 63 -3.87 -15.23 11.27
CA ASN A 63 -4.20 -13.92 11.86
C ASN A 63 -3.52 -13.67 13.20
N SER A 64 -3.42 -14.71 14.08
CA SER A 64 -2.76 -14.55 15.37
C SER A 64 -1.29 -14.14 15.21
N TYR A 65 -0.60 -14.72 14.23
CA TYR A 65 0.75 -14.32 13.88
C TYR A 65 0.79 -12.96 13.17
N TYR A 66 -0.16 -12.68 12.28
CA TYR A 66 -0.27 -11.42 11.55
C TYR A 66 -0.42 -10.22 12.50
N TYR A 67 -1.37 -10.29 13.43
CA TYR A 67 -1.59 -9.23 14.43
C TYR A 67 -0.49 -9.09 15.47
N LYS A 68 0.37 -10.09 15.59
CA LYS A 68 1.61 -10.00 16.36
C LYS A 68 2.79 -9.44 15.54
N ALA A 69 2.56 -9.01 14.30
CA ALA A 69 3.60 -8.59 13.36
C ALA A 69 4.68 -9.68 13.10
N GLU A 70 4.31 -10.92 13.25
CA GLU A 70 5.15 -12.09 12.97
C GLU A 70 4.82 -12.63 11.56
N TYR A 71 4.92 -11.80 10.54
CA TYR A 71 4.45 -12.06 9.18
C TYR A 71 5.05 -13.32 8.55
N LYS A 72 6.33 -13.60 8.82
CA LYS A 72 7.00 -14.83 8.35
C LYS A 72 6.36 -16.10 8.92
N ASN A 73 5.89 -16.02 10.16
CA ASN A 73 5.17 -17.12 10.79
C ASN A 73 3.73 -17.20 10.27
N ALA A 74 3.07 -16.07 10.03
CA ALA A 74 1.75 -16.02 9.40
C ALA A 74 1.76 -16.64 8.00
N LEU A 75 2.82 -16.37 7.22
CA LEU A 75 2.98 -16.83 5.85
C LEU A 75 2.78 -18.33 5.70
N GLN A 76 3.44 -19.15 6.53
CA GLN A 76 3.34 -20.62 6.46
C GLN A 76 1.92 -21.16 6.64
N TRP A 77 1.07 -20.45 7.38
CA TRP A 77 -0.32 -20.83 7.63
C TRP A 77 -1.24 -20.32 6.53
N TYR A 78 -0.98 -19.13 6.00
CA TYR A 78 -1.66 -18.65 4.82
C TYR A 78 -1.32 -19.48 3.57
N GLU A 79 -0.09 -19.93 3.38
CA GLU A 79 0.25 -20.85 2.28
C GLU A 79 -0.60 -22.14 2.32
N GLN A 80 -0.85 -22.69 3.51
CA GLN A 80 -1.74 -23.84 3.68
C GLN A 80 -3.22 -23.48 3.45
N LEU A 81 -3.65 -22.27 3.85
CA LEU A 81 -5.02 -21.78 3.61
C LEU A 81 -5.30 -21.61 2.11
N PHE A 82 -4.30 -21.24 1.35
CA PHE A 82 -4.39 -21.01 -0.09
C PHE A 82 -4.03 -22.24 -0.93
N GLU A 83 -3.91 -23.43 -0.33
CA GLU A 83 -3.76 -24.69 -1.06
C GLU A 83 -4.90 -24.87 -2.08
N GLU A 84 -4.55 -25.04 -3.35
CA GLU A 84 -5.47 -24.92 -4.49
C GLU A 84 -6.69 -25.85 -4.37
N GLY A 85 -7.88 -25.26 -4.52
CA GLY A 85 -9.17 -25.97 -4.52
C GLY A 85 -9.63 -26.50 -3.17
N LYS A 86 -8.91 -26.28 -2.07
CA LYS A 86 -9.22 -26.85 -0.76
C LYS A 86 -10.21 -26.02 0.05
N TYR A 87 -10.10 -24.70 -0.01
CA TYR A 87 -10.91 -23.78 0.82
C TYR A 87 -11.51 -22.64 0.00
N ASN A 88 -12.65 -22.12 0.48
CA ASN A 88 -13.26 -20.89 -0.07
C ASN A 88 -12.82 -19.69 0.78
N VAL A 89 -11.73 -19.05 0.36
CA VAL A 89 -11.06 -18.02 1.14
C VAL A 89 -11.72 -16.65 0.89
N LYS A 90 -12.01 -15.91 1.98
CA LYS A 90 -12.57 -14.55 1.91
C LYS A 90 -11.56 -13.55 1.37
N PRO A 91 -12.01 -12.43 0.74
CA PRO A 91 -11.12 -11.41 0.17
C PRO A 91 -10.05 -10.91 1.13
N GLU A 92 -10.40 -10.62 2.38
CA GLU A 92 -9.47 -10.09 3.39
C GLU A 92 -8.20 -10.94 3.56
N TYR A 93 -8.29 -12.27 3.43
CA TYR A 93 -7.12 -13.14 3.56
C TYR A 93 -6.17 -13.05 2.36
N TYR A 94 -6.65 -12.69 1.16
CA TYR A 94 -5.79 -12.38 0.03
C TYR A 94 -4.92 -11.14 0.34
N TYR A 95 -5.53 -10.13 0.96
CA TYR A 95 -4.81 -8.95 1.41
C TYR A 95 -3.74 -9.29 2.46
N ARG A 96 -4.10 -10.00 3.53
CA ARG A 96 -3.16 -10.38 4.60
C ARG A 96 -2.06 -11.31 4.11
N TYR A 97 -2.39 -12.23 3.22
CA TYR A 97 -1.39 -13.09 2.59
C TYR A 97 -0.42 -12.29 1.72
N ALA A 98 -0.91 -11.30 0.97
CA ALA A 98 -0.05 -10.38 0.22
C ALA A 98 0.93 -9.63 1.12
N GLN A 99 0.48 -9.11 2.27
CA GLN A 99 1.35 -8.47 3.25
C GLN A 99 2.40 -9.44 3.83
N ALA A 100 1.99 -10.66 4.16
CA ALA A 100 2.92 -11.70 4.64
C ALA A 100 3.97 -12.08 3.58
N LEU A 101 3.62 -12.10 2.29
CA LEU A 101 4.56 -12.33 1.18
C LEU A 101 5.60 -11.22 1.05
N LYS A 102 5.19 -9.96 1.24
CA LYS A 102 6.11 -8.80 1.24
C LYS A 102 7.19 -8.92 2.31
N SER A 103 6.86 -9.40 3.51
CA SER A 103 7.82 -9.56 4.62
C SER A 103 9.00 -10.49 4.32
N VAL A 104 8.90 -11.30 3.27
CA VAL A 104 9.97 -12.19 2.78
C VAL A 104 10.48 -11.79 1.39
N GLY A 105 10.10 -10.62 0.90
CA GLY A 105 10.53 -10.07 -0.40
C GLY A 105 9.88 -10.71 -1.63
N ARG A 106 8.79 -11.47 -1.46
CA ARG A 106 8.05 -12.13 -2.57
C ARG A 106 7.02 -11.18 -3.18
N TYR A 107 7.47 -10.02 -3.65
CA TYR A 107 6.60 -8.93 -4.15
C TYR A 107 5.74 -9.35 -5.35
N ASP A 108 6.30 -10.08 -6.33
CA ASP A 108 5.53 -10.56 -7.50
C ASP A 108 4.36 -11.48 -7.11
N GLU A 109 4.53 -12.28 -6.06
CA GLU A 109 3.46 -13.15 -5.56
C GLU A 109 2.47 -12.35 -4.71
N SER A 110 2.94 -11.40 -3.94
CA SER A 110 2.11 -10.43 -3.23
C SER A 110 1.19 -9.69 -4.21
N ASP A 111 1.72 -9.18 -5.31
CA ASP A 111 0.94 -8.45 -6.31
C ASP A 111 -0.11 -9.34 -6.99
N LYS A 112 0.17 -10.64 -7.18
CA LYS A 112 -0.85 -11.61 -7.63
C LYS A 112 -2.01 -11.74 -6.63
N MET A 113 -1.70 -11.77 -5.34
CA MET A 113 -2.73 -11.83 -4.29
C MET A 113 -3.51 -10.52 -4.22
N MET A 114 -2.85 -9.38 -4.34
CA MET A 114 -3.49 -8.06 -4.43
C MET A 114 -4.38 -7.91 -5.66
N ASN A 115 -3.95 -8.40 -6.83
CA ASN A 115 -4.80 -8.44 -8.03
C ASN A 115 -6.05 -9.30 -7.79
N LYS A 116 -5.92 -10.43 -7.09
CA LYS A 116 -7.07 -11.28 -6.76
C LYS A 116 -8.00 -10.63 -5.73
N PHE A 117 -7.42 -9.94 -4.75
CA PHE A 117 -8.18 -9.12 -3.80
C PHE A 117 -8.99 -8.04 -4.53
N ALA A 118 -8.38 -7.30 -5.45
CA ALA A 118 -9.03 -6.27 -6.25
C ALA A 118 -10.13 -6.85 -7.17
N GLU A 119 -9.91 -8.03 -7.78
CA GLU A 119 -10.94 -8.74 -8.55
C GLU A 119 -12.19 -9.06 -7.71
N LEU A 120 -11.97 -9.46 -6.44
CA LEU A 120 -13.06 -9.89 -5.55
C LEU A 120 -13.80 -8.73 -4.89
N THR A 121 -13.12 -7.63 -4.59
CA THR A 121 -13.69 -6.47 -3.88
C THR A 121 -14.07 -5.32 -4.82
N GLY A 122 -13.41 -5.19 -5.97
CA GLY A 122 -13.61 -4.07 -6.90
C GLY A 122 -13.41 -2.72 -6.21
N ASN A 123 -14.25 -1.74 -6.57
CA ASN A 123 -14.21 -0.38 -5.99
C ASN A 123 -14.85 -0.29 -4.59
N ALA A 124 -15.28 -1.40 -4.00
CA ALA A 124 -15.87 -1.39 -2.67
C ALA A 124 -14.82 -1.28 -1.55
N ASP A 125 -13.56 -1.59 -1.85
CA ASP A 125 -12.44 -1.49 -0.92
C ASP A 125 -11.38 -0.55 -1.47
N THR A 126 -11.10 0.54 -0.77
CA THR A 126 -10.14 1.56 -1.23
C THR A 126 -8.71 1.04 -1.29
N ARG A 127 -8.33 0.00 -0.54
CA ARG A 127 -7.02 -0.66 -0.63
C ARG A 127 -6.81 -1.28 -2.02
N ALA A 128 -7.88 -1.86 -2.59
CA ALA A 128 -7.86 -2.40 -3.94
C ALA A 128 -7.74 -1.28 -4.99
N VAL A 129 -8.49 -0.19 -4.82
CA VAL A 129 -8.42 0.98 -5.70
C VAL A 129 -7.02 1.59 -5.68
N LEU A 130 -6.48 1.84 -4.49
CA LEU A 130 -5.13 2.39 -4.31
C LEU A 130 -4.06 1.50 -4.94
N PHE A 131 -4.18 0.18 -4.82
CA PHE A 131 -3.25 -0.75 -5.46
C PHE A 131 -3.38 -0.72 -7.00
N GLU A 132 -4.59 -0.70 -7.55
CA GLU A 132 -4.80 -0.62 -9.00
C GLU A 132 -4.28 0.70 -9.60
N GLU A 133 -4.41 1.81 -8.88
CA GLU A 133 -3.93 3.13 -9.30
C GLU A 133 -2.40 3.29 -9.15
N ASN A 134 -1.75 2.47 -8.32
CA ASN A 134 -0.33 2.60 -7.99
C ASN A 134 0.43 1.28 -8.19
N LYS A 135 0.28 0.63 -9.35
CA LYS A 135 1.02 -0.61 -9.69
C LYS A 135 2.54 -0.43 -9.69
N ASP A 136 2.99 0.79 -9.87
CA ASP A 136 4.38 1.22 -9.85
C ASP A 136 4.88 1.63 -8.45
N TYR A 137 4.14 1.30 -7.38
CA TYR A 137 4.45 1.74 -6.01
C TYR A 137 5.88 1.44 -5.58
N GLN A 138 6.47 0.33 -6.00
CA GLN A 138 7.85 -0.01 -5.66
C GLN A 138 8.87 0.96 -6.29
N GLU A 139 8.65 1.37 -7.54
CA GLU A 139 9.48 2.37 -8.23
C GLU A 139 9.35 3.74 -7.56
N VAL A 140 8.12 4.14 -7.20
CA VAL A 140 7.84 5.39 -6.48
C VAL A 140 8.53 5.40 -5.12
N ILE A 141 8.43 4.30 -4.35
CA ILE A 141 9.11 4.16 -3.06
C ILE A 141 10.63 4.20 -3.24
N GLN A 142 11.17 3.57 -4.28
CA GLN A 142 12.60 3.62 -4.59
C GLN A 142 13.05 5.04 -4.89
N GLY A 143 12.26 5.84 -5.59
CA GLY A 143 12.53 7.26 -5.85
C GLY A 143 12.63 8.11 -4.57
N ASN A 144 11.88 7.76 -3.53
CA ASN A 144 11.91 8.40 -2.21
C ASN A 144 12.96 7.80 -1.26
N SER A 145 13.70 6.78 -1.69
CA SER A 145 14.68 6.08 -0.85
C SER A 145 16.02 6.82 -0.74
N GLY A 146 16.84 6.46 0.27
CA GLY A 146 18.17 7.04 0.49
C GLY A 146 18.14 8.46 1.06
N ARG A 147 17.04 8.87 1.70
CA ARG A 147 16.90 10.20 2.33
C ARG A 147 17.28 10.21 3.80
N LEU A 148 17.26 9.06 4.46
CA LEU A 148 17.54 8.92 5.88
C LEU A 148 18.82 8.10 6.09
N GLU A 149 19.69 8.59 6.99
CA GLU A 149 20.77 7.79 7.56
C GLU A 149 20.28 7.19 8.87
N LEU A 150 20.09 5.87 8.94
CA LEU A 150 19.38 5.15 10.01
C LEU A 150 20.30 4.24 10.80
N HIS A 151 20.24 4.33 12.15
CA HIS A 151 21.02 3.52 13.07
C HIS A 151 20.20 3.02 14.26
N PRO A 152 20.37 1.76 14.72
CA PRO A 152 19.74 1.30 15.95
C PRO A 152 20.35 2.04 17.16
N VAL A 153 19.51 2.42 18.13
CA VAL A 153 19.98 3.13 19.32
C VAL A 153 20.58 2.17 20.36
N SER A 154 21.50 2.69 21.18
CA SER A 154 22.24 1.89 22.17
C SER A 154 21.37 1.31 23.29
N ILE A 155 20.25 1.97 23.62
CA ILE A 155 19.35 1.60 24.71
C ILE A 155 18.40 0.44 24.41
N ASN A 156 18.33 -0.02 23.15
CA ASN A 156 17.54 -1.19 22.77
C ASN A 156 18.04 -2.45 23.51
N THR A 157 17.09 -3.30 23.91
CA THR A 157 17.34 -4.55 24.63
C THR A 157 16.82 -5.77 23.85
N GLU A 158 16.72 -6.92 24.47
CA GLU A 158 16.09 -8.12 23.91
C GLU A 158 14.54 -8.05 23.92
N PHE A 159 13.98 -7.00 24.51
CA PHE A 159 12.55 -6.72 24.60
C PHE A 159 12.18 -5.61 23.63
N SER A 160 10.87 -5.26 23.57
CA SER A 160 10.41 -4.15 22.74
C SER A 160 10.73 -2.78 23.36
N GLU A 161 11.31 -1.90 22.56
CA GLU A 161 11.43 -0.47 22.80
C GLU A 161 10.86 0.30 21.60
N TYR A 162 9.89 1.22 21.82
CA TYR A 162 9.26 1.97 20.74
C TYR A 162 8.65 3.30 21.21
N GLY A 163 8.06 4.08 20.28
CA GLY A 163 7.22 5.21 20.61
C GLY A 163 7.95 6.39 21.22
N THR A 164 9.05 6.80 20.59
CA THR A 164 9.89 7.90 21.04
C THR A 164 9.18 9.25 20.96
N ALA A 165 9.18 10.04 22.02
CA ALA A 165 8.74 11.43 22.11
C ALA A 165 9.91 12.35 22.48
N LEU A 166 10.05 13.46 21.79
CA LEU A 166 11.06 14.49 22.10
C LEU A 166 10.65 15.29 23.33
N TYR A 167 11.54 15.42 24.31
CA TYR A 167 11.31 16.11 25.56
C TYR A 167 12.55 16.92 26.00
N GLY A 168 12.71 18.10 25.44
CA GLY A 168 13.91 18.92 25.62
C GLY A 168 15.18 18.21 25.12
N ASP A 169 16.16 18.08 26.02
CA ASP A 169 17.42 17.33 25.81
C ASP A 169 17.28 15.82 26.06
N LYS A 170 16.06 15.33 26.21
CA LYS A 170 15.74 13.94 26.50
C LYS A 170 14.76 13.39 25.49
N VAL A 171 14.58 12.08 25.53
CA VAL A 171 13.49 11.36 24.90
C VAL A 171 12.71 10.57 25.94
N VAL A 172 11.40 10.48 25.76
CA VAL A 172 10.54 9.55 26.49
C VAL A 172 10.08 8.48 25.50
N PHE A 173 10.08 7.24 25.91
CA PHE A 173 9.75 6.11 25.04
C PHE A 173 9.12 4.97 25.83
N THR A 174 8.46 4.08 25.13
CA THR A 174 7.79 2.90 25.66
C THR A 174 8.78 1.72 25.66
N ALA A 175 8.80 0.94 26.72
CA ALA A 175 9.60 -0.28 26.76
C ALA A 175 8.95 -1.39 27.59
N ALA A 176 9.11 -2.63 27.11
CA ALA A 176 8.88 -3.82 27.93
C ALA A 176 9.98 -3.99 28.98
N ASN A 177 9.65 -4.65 30.05
CA ASN A 177 10.58 -4.85 31.15
C ASN A 177 11.02 -6.32 31.25
N SER A 178 12.16 -6.60 31.87
CA SER A 178 12.71 -7.96 32.06
C SER A 178 11.88 -8.87 32.99
N GLY A 179 10.62 -8.52 33.27
CA GLY A 179 9.69 -9.31 34.09
C GLY A 179 10.00 -9.34 35.58
N LYS A 180 11.09 -8.68 36.03
CA LYS A 180 11.49 -8.71 37.44
C LYS A 180 11.03 -7.53 38.29
N THR A 181 10.45 -6.49 37.67
CA THR A 181 10.06 -5.24 38.37
C THR A 181 8.64 -4.79 38.11
N SER A 182 7.95 -5.24 37.05
CA SER A 182 6.55 -4.90 36.84
C SER A 182 5.66 -5.71 37.78
N LYS A 183 4.83 -5.05 38.57
CA LYS A 183 3.73 -5.68 39.31
C LYS A 183 2.63 -6.19 38.37
N GLY A 184 2.74 -5.92 37.07
CA GLY A 184 1.85 -6.37 36.01
C GLY A 184 2.17 -7.78 35.53
N GLY A 185 1.24 -8.39 34.83
CA GLY A 185 1.38 -9.70 34.22
C GLY A 185 2.17 -9.64 32.88
N VAL A 186 2.01 -10.70 32.11
CA VAL A 186 2.49 -10.80 30.72
C VAL A 186 1.32 -10.55 29.79
N SER A 187 1.51 -9.72 28.78
CA SER A 187 0.54 -9.48 27.73
C SER A 187 0.27 -10.77 26.94
N GLN A 188 -0.98 -11.16 26.88
CA GLN A 188 -1.38 -12.34 26.08
C GLN A 188 -1.36 -12.07 24.57
N TRP A 189 -1.29 -10.81 24.16
CA TRP A 189 -1.09 -10.42 22.77
C TRP A 189 0.36 -10.61 22.34
N THR A 190 1.31 -9.98 23.06
CA THR A 190 2.72 -9.95 22.67
C THR A 190 3.56 -11.08 23.29
N GLY A 191 3.21 -11.53 24.48
CA GLY A 191 4.03 -12.45 25.27
C GLY A 191 5.12 -11.77 26.11
N GLU A 192 5.19 -10.44 26.07
CA GLU A 192 6.11 -9.63 26.87
C GLU A 192 5.44 -9.10 28.13
N SER A 193 6.21 -8.57 29.07
CA SER A 193 5.66 -7.81 30.19
C SER A 193 4.89 -6.59 29.69
N TYR A 194 3.97 -6.09 30.48
CA TYR A 194 3.34 -4.81 30.17
C TYR A 194 4.39 -3.70 30.03
N TYR A 195 4.08 -2.74 29.18
CA TYR A 195 4.97 -1.64 28.80
C TYR A 195 4.89 -0.49 29.79
N ASP A 196 6.02 0.09 30.10
CA ASP A 196 6.17 1.31 30.90
C ASP A 196 6.80 2.43 30.08
N LEU A 197 6.58 3.68 30.46
CA LEU A 197 7.32 4.82 29.92
C LEU A 197 8.67 4.95 30.60
N TYR A 198 9.71 5.08 29.79
CA TYR A 198 11.09 5.34 30.19
C TYR A 198 11.56 6.66 29.60
N MET A 199 12.62 7.19 30.16
CA MET A 199 13.31 8.41 29.69
C MET A 199 14.78 8.10 29.49
N ALA A 200 15.40 8.68 28.46
CA ALA A 200 16.83 8.64 28.22
C ALA A 200 17.37 10.03 27.89
N ASP A 201 18.63 10.26 28.19
CA ASP A 201 19.35 11.46 27.78
C ASP A 201 19.65 11.37 26.28
N ARG A 202 19.46 12.47 25.54
CA ARG A 202 19.68 12.58 24.10
C ARG A 202 20.87 13.46 23.80
N ASP A 203 21.86 12.89 23.09
CA ASP A 203 22.94 13.64 22.45
C ASP A 203 22.93 13.36 20.95
N LYS A 204 22.32 14.27 20.18
CA LYS A 204 22.03 14.08 18.75
C LYS A 204 21.24 12.78 18.51
N GLN A 205 21.84 11.80 17.80
CA GLN A 205 21.28 10.49 17.52
C GLN A 205 21.50 9.48 18.65
N ASN A 206 22.37 9.78 19.63
CA ASN A 206 22.72 8.85 20.69
C ASN A 206 21.77 8.98 21.89
N LEU A 207 21.34 7.84 22.42
CA LEU A 207 20.53 7.77 23.62
C LEU A 207 21.33 7.03 24.72
N SER A 208 21.22 7.56 25.96
CA SER A 208 21.94 6.99 27.10
C SER A 208 21.15 7.17 28.40
N ASN A 209 21.61 6.55 29.48
CA ASN A 209 21.04 6.73 30.82
C ASN A 209 19.54 6.44 30.91
N LYS A 210 19.08 5.31 30.32
CA LYS A 210 17.69 4.83 30.41
C LYS A 210 17.21 4.79 31.86
N LYS A 211 16.12 5.49 32.16
CA LYS A 211 15.52 5.59 33.50
C LYS A 211 14.01 5.39 33.39
N PHE A 212 13.41 4.86 34.44
CA PHE A 212 11.97 4.85 34.61
C PHE A 212 11.43 6.29 34.61
N PHE A 213 10.36 6.54 33.86
CA PHE A 213 9.89 7.92 33.65
C PHE A 213 9.22 8.51 34.89
N SER A 214 8.18 7.87 35.41
CA SER A 214 7.41 8.35 36.55
C SER A 214 6.64 7.24 37.23
N THR A 215 6.64 7.21 38.55
CA THR A 215 5.88 6.23 39.36
C THR A 215 4.39 6.59 39.49
N THR A 216 4.01 7.84 39.16
CA THR A 216 2.62 8.31 39.15
C THR A 216 1.94 8.14 37.81
N VAL A 217 2.74 8.09 36.73
CA VAL A 217 2.26 7.85 35.38
C VAL A 217 2.22 6.37 35.05
N ASN A 218 3.29 5.64 35.32
CA ASN A 218 3.36 4.19 35.06
C ASN A 218 2.51 3.41 36.09
N THR A 219 1.80 2.41 35.58
CA THR A 219 0.86 1.55 36.36
C THR A 219 1.19 0.07 36.19
N PRO A 220 0.46 -0.87 36.77
CA PRO A 220 0.64 -2.30 36.47
C PRO A 220 0.18 -2.73 35.06
N PHE A 221 -0.30 -1.83 34.20
CA PHE A 221 -0.77 -2.07 32.84
C PHE A 221 0.11 -1.33 31.83
N ASN A 222 -0.25 -1.39 30.53
CA ASN A 222 0.55 -0.72 29.50
C ASN A 222 0.38 0.80 29.55
N GLU A 223 1.49 1.51 29.60
CA GLU A 223 1.65 2.89 29.18
C GLU A 223 2.46 2.92 27.88
N SER A 224 2.03 3.75 26.93
CA SER A 224 2.62 3.82 25.60
C SER A 224 2.61 5.25 25.07
N THR A 225 3.36 5.49 24.03
CA THR A 225 3.44 6.70 23.20
C THR A 225 2.97 7.98 23.88
N ALA A 226 3.89 8.87 24.17
CA ALA A 226 3.61 10.16 24.78
C ALA A 226 3.87 11.31 23.81
N VAL A 227 3.25 12.47 24.07
CA VAL A 227 3.61 13.76 23.46
C VAL A 227 3.56 14.86 24.53
N PHE A 228 4.46 15.82 24.41
CA PHE A 228 4.61 16.89 25.38
C PHE A 228 4.29 18.24 24.75
N THR A 229 3.70 19.15 25.54
CA THR A 229 3.60 20.56 25.16
C THR A 229 4.99 21.19 25.13
N LYS A 230 5.15 22.29 24.36
CA LYS A 230 6.42 23.00 24.19
C LYS A 230 7.02 23.51 25.50
N ASP A 231 6.16 23.88 26.45
CA ASP A 231 6.57 24.29 27.79
C ASP A 231 7.02 23.13 28.69
N GLY A 232 6.81 21.87 28.23
CA GLY A 232 7.17 20.66 28.93
C GLY A 232 6.37 20.40 30.21
N ASN A 233 5.22 21.04 30.41
CA ASN A 233 4.42 20.94 31.63
C ASN A 233 3.17 20.10 31.50
N THR A 234 2.74 19.81 30.27
CA THR A 234 1.61 18.91 29.96
C THR A 234 2.08 17.77 29.06
N MET A 235 1.56 16.58 29.33
CA MET A 235 1.80 15.37 28.56
C MET A 235 0.47 14.71 28.23
N TYR A 236 0.33 14.23 26.99
CA TYR A 236 -0.70 13.29 26.59
C TYR A 236 -0.03 11.93 26.32
N PHE A 237 -0.65 10.84 26.76
CA PHE A 237 -0.08 9.51 26.59
C PHE A 237 -1.15 8.44 26.51
N THR A 238 -0.84 7.36 25.87
CA THR A 238 -1.70 6.17 25.76
C THR A 238 -1.56 5.29 26.99
N ARG A 239 -2.66 4.74 27.49
CA ARG A 239 -2.73 3.74 28.57
C ARG A 239 -3.87 2.76 28.32
N ASN A 240 -3.74 1.54 28.81
CA ASN A 240 -4.90 0.67 28.98
C ASN A 240 -5.99 1.36 29.82
N ASN A 241 -7.24 0.97 29.65
CA ASN A 241 -8.38 1.52 30.41
C ASN A 241 -8.23 1.25 31.92
N TYR A 242 -7.25 1.92 32.53
CA TYR A 242 -6.99 1.87 33.98
C TYR A 242 -6.96 3.29 34.53
N VAL A 243 -8.08 3.71 35.12
CA VAL A 243 -8.30 5.08 35.60
C VAL A 243 -8.77 5.03 37.05
N ASN A 244 -8.24 5.90 37.90
CA ASN A 244 -8.60 5.98 39.33
C ASN A 244 -8.50 4.61 40.05
N HIS A 245 -7.46 3.83 39.76
CA HIS A 245 -7.20 2.49 40.30
C HIS A 245 -8.30 1.46 39.95
N LYS A 246 -9.07 1.69 38.88
CA LYS A 246 -10.08 0.75 38.37
C LYS A 246 -9.76 0.39 36.94
N LEU A 247 -9.86 -0.89 36.66
CA LEU A 247 -9.77 -1.44 35.31
C LEU A 247 -11.15 -1.38 34.68
N GLY A 248 -11.26 -0.72 33.51
CA GLY A 248 -12.46 -0.71 32.69
C GLY A 248 -12.32 -1.70 31.53
N THR A 249 -13.44 -2.25 31.08
CA THR A 249 -13.52 -3.14 29.91
C THR A 249 -14.75 -2.81 29.10
N ASP A 250 -14.75 -3.21 27.84
CA ASP A 250 -15.95 -3.24 27.01
C ASP A 250 -16.93 -4.35 27.43
N VAL A 251 -18.00 -4.53 26.63
CA VAL A 251 -19.02 -5.56 26.87
C VAL A 251 -18.51 -7.00 26.68
N GLU A 252 -17.37 -7.17 25.98
CA GLU A 252 -16.70 -8.46 25.73
C GLU A 252 -15.57 -8.74 26.73
N ASN A 253 -15.39 -7.89 27.74
CA ASN A 253 -14.31 -7.90 28.74
C ASN A 253 -12.93 -7.61 28.15
N THR A 254 -12.85 -6.85 27.06
CA THR A 254 -11.59 -6.38 26.47
C THR A 254 -11.15 -5.09 27.13
N ILE A 255 -9.86 -4.99 27.46
CA ILE A 255 -9.24 -3.78 28.00
C ILE A 255 -8.76 -2.93 26.84
N LEU A 256 -9.50 -1.86 26.53
CA LEU A 256 -9.19 -0.95 25.42
C LEU A 256 -8.18 0.13 25.84
N LEU A 257 -7.69 0.87 24.83
CA LEU A 257 -6.71 1.94 25.02
C LEU A 257 -7.42 3.29 25.18
N LYS A 258 -6.87 4.13 26.05
CA LYS A 258 -7.32 5.50 26.28
C LYS A 258 -6.14 6.48 26.24
N ILE A 259 -6.39 7.72 25.81
CA ILE A 259 -5.43 8.81 25.99
C ILE A 259 -5.74 9.51 27.31
N LEU A 260 -4.70 9.69 28.11
CA LEU A 260 -4.75 10.45 29.34
C LEU A 260 -3.86 11.69 29.23
N ARG A 261 -4.22 12.72 30.00
CA ARG A 261 -3.43 13.93 30.17
C ARG A 261 -2.82 13.96 31.58
N ALA A 262 -1.52 14.22 31.65
CA ALA A 262 -0.83 14.47 32.91
C ALA A 262 -0.23 15.87 32.92
N THR A 263 -0.12 16.49 34.08
CA THR A 263 0.55 17.78 34.26
C THR A 263 1.58 17.71 35.36
N LYS A 264 2.58 18.59 35.31
CA LYS A 264 3.54 18.76 36.40
C LYS A 264 2.93 19.57 37.55
N ASP A 265 3.28 19.20 38.75
CA ASP A 265 2.98 19.98 39.94
C ASP A 265 4.00 21.12 40.15
N SER A 266 3.84 21.89 41.23
CA SER A 266 4.77 22.98 41.60
C SER A 266 6.21 22.55 41.91
N ASN A 267 6.43 21.24 42.13
CA ASN A 267 7.75 20.68 42.36
C ASN A 267 8.37 20.11 41.06
N GLY A 268 7.65 20.18 39.95
CA GLY A 268 8.06 19.63 38.67
C GLY A 268 7.82 18.12 38.51
N GLU A 269 7.07 17.50 39.43
CA GLU A 269 6.74 16.07 39.38
C GLU A 269 5.48 15.84 38.55
N TRP A 270 5.49 14.78 37.74
CA TRP A 270 4.33 14.38 36.94
C TRP A 270 3.20 13.81 37.81
N GLY A 271 2.00 14.34 37.62
CA GLY A 271 0.80 13.93 38.34
C GLY A 271 -0.47 14.42 37.67
N ASN A 272 -1.53 14.58 38.44
CA ASN A 272 -2.84 15.07 37.97
C ASN A 272 -3.27 14.38 36.66
N VAL A 273 -3.23 13.04 36.66
CA VAL A 273 -3.58 12.21 35.51
C VAL A 273 -5.09 12.19 35.35
N VAL A 274 -5.59 12.70 34.22
CA VAL A 274 -7.02 12.78 33.91
C VAL A 274 -7.32 12.15 32.57
N GLU A 275 -8.49 11.55 32.46
CA GLU A 275 -9.01 10.97 31.21
C GLU A 275 -9.55 12.08 30.31
N LEU A 276 -9.36 11.92 28.99
CA LEU A 276 -9.91 12.84 28.00
C LEU A 276 -11.40 12.55 27.75
N PRO A 277 -12.25 13.57 27.54
CA PRO A 277 -13.71 13.41 27.50
C PRO A 277 -14.22 12.64 26.27
N PHE A 278 -13.41 12.42 25.23
CA PHE A 278 -13.76 11.67 24.03
C PHE A 278 -13.25 10.23 24.05
N ASN A 279 -12.65 9.76 25.15
CA ASN A 279 -12.39 8.34 25.34
C ASN A 279 -13.71 7.57 25.55
N SER A 280 -13.68 6.27 25.32
CA SER A 280 -14.82 5.37 25.54
C SER A 280 -14.37 4.04 26.14
N ASP A 281 -15.33 3.28 26.67
CA ASP A 281 -15.12 1.87 27.00
C ASP A 281 -15.46 0.96 25.82
N ASP A 282 -15.95 1.51 24.67
CA ASP A 282 -16.41 0.74 23.50
C ASP A 282 -15.44 0.82 22.31
N TYR A 283 -14.42 1.69 22.35
CA TYR A 283 -13.43 1.84 21.28
C TYR A 283 -12.08 2.33 21.83
N ASN A 284 -11.03 2.11 21.04
CA ASN A 284 -9.69 2.54 21.35
C ASN A 284 -9.46 4.02 20.99
N VAL A 285 -8.71 4.73 21.82
CA VAL A 285 -8.14 6.05 21.53
C VAL A 285 -6.68 6.02 21.94
N ALA A 286 -5.75 6.16 20.99
CA ALA A 286 -4.33 5.89 21.22
C ALA A 286 -3.41 6.79 20.40
N HIS A 287 -2.13 6.79 20.76
CA HIS A 287 -1.02 7.39 20.01
C HIS A 287 -1.20 8.89 19.77
N PRO A 288 -1.20 9.72 20.83
CA PRO A 288 -1.41 11.16 20.73
C PRO A 288 -0.25 11.87 20.05
N ALA A 289 -0.57 12.91 19.25
CA ALA A 289 0.37 13.86 18.69
C ALA A 289 -0.22 15.27 18.71
N LEU A 290 0.60 16.29 18.95
CA LEU A 290 0.16 17.68 18.95
C LEU A 290 0.43 18.35 17.59
N SER A 291 -0.48 19.24 17.17
CA SER A 291 -0.15 20.18 16.10
C SER A 291 0.99 21.12 16.52
N PRO A 292 1.75 21.69 15.55
CA PRO A 292 2.83 22.62 15.88
C PRO A 292 2.40 23.86 16.67
N ASP A 293 1.16 24.29 16.56
CA ASP A 293 0.60 25.43 17.32
C ASP A 293 -0.14 24.99 18.60
N GLU A 294 -0.14 23.68 18.88
CA GLU A 294 -0.79 23.03 20.05
C GLU A 294 -2.31 23.25 20.14
N LYS A 295 -2.95 23.61 19.01
CA LYS A 295 -4.40 23.78 18.96
C LYS A 295 -5.15 22.49 18.71
N PHE A 296 -4.50 21.48 18.12
CA PHE A 296 -5.09 20.19 17.80
C PHE A 296 -4.30 19.06 18.42
N LEU A 297 -5.03 18.07 18.92
CA LEU A 297 -4.53 16.75 19.29
C LEU A 297 -4.94 15.76 18.20
N TYR A 298 -3.96 15.11 17.58
CA TYR A 298 -4.13 14.00 16.64
C TYR A 298 -4.01 12.69 17.38
N PHE A 299 -4.73 11.67 16.93
CA PHE A 299 -4.69 10.34 17.55
C PHE A 299 -5.24 9.27 16.61
N ALA A 300 -4.99 7.99 16.92
CA ALA A 300 -5.57 6.85 16.24
C ALA A 300 -6.78 6.33 17.03
N SER A 301 -7.85 5.92 16.33
CA SER A 301 -9.05 5.35 16.95
C SER A 301 -9.84 4.47 15.98
N ASP A 302 -10.51 3.46 16.52
CA ASP A 302 -11.53 2.63 15.89
C ASP A 302 -12.96 3.05 16.27
N MET A 303 -13.13 4.32 16.69
CA MET A 303 -14.44 4.87 17.07
C MET A 303 -15.44 4.82 15.90
N LYS A 304 -16.72 4.88 16.23
CA LYS A 304 -17.79 4.86 15.24
C LYS A 304 -17.59 5.93 14.16
N GLY A 305 -17.51 5.52 12.91
CA GLY A 305 -17.25 6.37 11.76
C GLY A 305 -15.85 6.19 11.17
N SER A 306 -15.03 5.32 11.76
CA SER A 306 -13.77 4.88 11.14
C SER A 306 -14.04 4.11 9.86
N LEU A 307 -13.12 4.25 8.90
CA LEU A 307 -13.13 3.56 7.61
C LEU A 307 -12.52 2.15 7.74
N GLY A 308 -11.60 1.97 8.67
CA GLY A 308 -10.80 0.76 8.85
C GLY A 308 -10.69 0.24 10.28
N GLU A 309 -9.66 -0.57 10.48
CA GLU A 309 -9.33 -1.16 11.79
C GLU A 309 -8.88 -0.09 12.80
N SER A 310 -8.25 0.99 12.33
CA SER A 310 -8.02 2.25 13.08
C SER A 310 -7.74 3.39 12.10
N ASP A 311 -8.26 4.56 12.41
CA ASP A 311 -8.14 5.77 11.60
C ASP A 311 -7.44 6.88 12.37
N ILE A 312 -6.79 7.80 11.65
CA ILE A 312 -6.28 9.04 12.24
C ILE A 312 -7.40 10.07 12.36
N TYR A 313 -7.56 10.57 13.57
CA TYR A 313 -8.48 11.63 13.97
C TYR A 313 -7.71 12.84 14.47
N ARG A 314 -8.38 13.99 14.51
CA ARG A 314 -7.92 15.15 15.28
C ARG A 314 -9.07 15.72 16.11
N VAL A 315 -8.71 16.43 17.17
CA VAL A 315 -9.65 17.18 18.01
C VAL A 315 -9.07 18.53 18.40
N GLU A 316 -9.87 19.59 18.38
CA GLU A 316 -9.44 20.93 18.83
C GLU A 316 -9.27 20.95 20.36
N ILE A 317 -8.18 21.55 20.84
CA ILE A 317 -7.89 21.78 22.26
C ILE A 317 -8.41 23.18 22.62
N LEU A 318 -9.48 23.23 23.39
CA LEU A 318 -10.15 24.49 23.80
C LEU A 318 -9.60 25.07 25.10
N GLY A 319 -8.65 24.39 25.75
CA GLY A 319 -8.08 24.75 27.05
C GLY A 319 -8.83 24.11 28.22
N ASP A 320 -8.24 24.17 29.41
CA ASP A 320 -8.83 23.68 30.67
C ASP A 320 -9.44 22.26 30.62
N ASN A 321 -8.77 21.36 29.92
CA ASN A 321 -9.23 19.99 29.65
C ASN A 321 -10.57 19.92 28.88
N GLN A 322 -10.85 20.95 28.08
CA GLN A 322 -11.98 20.99 27.15
C GLN A 322 -11.50 20.77 25.73
N TYR A 323 -12.27 20.02 24.97
CA TYR A 323 -11.95 19.62 23.61
C TYR A 323 -13.18 19.78 22.72
N GLY A 324 -12.95 19.98 21.43
CA GLY A 324 -13.98 19.94 20.40
C GLY A 324 -14.54 18.53 20.18
N THR A 325 -15.23 18.35 19.08
CA THR A 325 -15.66 17.02 18.61
C THR A 325 -14.52 16.40 17.78
N PRO A 326 -14.15 15.12 18.02
CA PRO A 326 -13.20 14.42 17.15
C PRO A 326 -13.65 14.40 15.69
N GLU A 327 -12.72 14.68 14.80
CA GLU A 327 -12.89 14.74 13.36
C GLU A 327 -12.01 13.68 12.70
N ASN A 328 -12.61 12.78 11.90
CA ASN A 328 -11.87 11.82 11.07
C ASN A 328 -11.17 12.57 9.93
N LEU A 329 -9.91 12.27 9.64
CA LEU A 329 -9.14 12.98 8.61
C LEU A 329 -9.49 12.56 7.17
N GLY A 330 -10.43 11.63 6.99
CA GLY A 330 -10.98 11.25 5.69
C GLY A 330 -10.13 10.27 4.88
N ASP A 331 -10.63 9.92 3.73
CA ASP A 331 -10.17 8.82 2.87
C ASP A 331 -8.87 9.08 2.09
N ILE A 332 -8.35 10.30 2.12
CA ILE A 332 -6.99 10.60 1.62
C ILE A 332 -5.94 10.01 2.56
N ILE A 333 -6.21 10.00 3.87
CA ILE A 333 -5.29 9.56 4.93
C ILE A 333 -5.66 8.17 5.41
N ASN A 334 -6.95 7.93 5.66
CA ASN A 334 -7.46 6.72 6.27
C ASN A 334 -7.96 5.72 5.21
N THR A 335 -7.78 4.43 5.50
CA THR A 335 -8.13 3.31 4.62
C THR A 335 -8.93 2.26 5.40
N PRO A 336 -9.41 1.18 4.77
CA PRO A 336 -9.93 0.02 5.51
C PRO A 336 -8.86 -0.77 6.30
N GLY A 337 -7.58 -0.40 6.20
CA GLY A 337 -6.47 -0.94 7.00
C GLY A 337 -6.35 -0.28 8.36
N ARG A 338 -5.12 -0.21 8.85
CA ARG A 338 -4.76 0.44 10.12
C ARG A 338 -3.95 1.69 9.84
N GLU A 339 -4.42 2.84 10.27
CA GLU A 339 -3.66 4.08 10.35
C GLU A 339 -3.39 4.40 11.83
N SER A 340 -2.10 4.62 12.16
CA SER A 340 -1.67 4.76 13.54
C SER A 340 -0.42 5.63 13.70
N PHE A 341 -0.06 5.93 14.95
CA PHE A 341 1.17 6.64 15.32
C PHE A 341 1.37 7.99 14.59
N PRO A 342 0.41 8.91 14.65
CA PRO A 342 0.57 10.22 14.03
C PRO A 342 1.70 11.04 14.66
N PHE A 343 2.37 11.84 13.84
CA PHE A 343 3.30 12.90 14.25
C PHE A 343 3.18 14.07 13.29
N VAL A 344 3.01 15.29 13.81
CA VAL A 344 2.91 16.50 12.98
C VAL A 344 4.17 17.34 13.13
N SER A 345 4.90 17.54 12.05
CA SER A 345 6.12 18.34 12.01
C SER A 345 5.82 19.85 12.02
N LYS A 346 6.83 20.70 12.36
CA LYS A 346 6.72 22.16 12.33
C LYS A 346 6.25 22.73 10.97
N ASN A 347 6.44 21.98 9.89
CA ASN A 347 6.06 22.38 8.52
C ASN A 347 4.67 21.88 8.10
N ASN A 348 3.82 21.51 9.07
CA ASN A 348 2.47 20.97 8.85
C ASN A 348 2.47 19.68 7.98
N VAL A 349 3.48 18.83 8.14
CA VAL A 349 3.52 17.50 7.55
C VAL A 349 3.11 16.52 8.64
N LEU A 350 2.04 15.78 8.39
CA LEU A 350 1.62 14.63 9.19
C LEU A 350 2.34 13.39 8.70
N TYR A 351 3.11 12.76 9.57
CA TYR A 351 3.64 11.40 9.41
C TYR A 351 2.75 10.45 10.18
N TYR A 352 2.48 9.29 9.62
CA TYR A 352 1.69 8.23 10.26
C TYR A 352 2.04 6.89 9.65
N SER A 353 1.70 5.82 10.33
CA SER A 353 1.95 4.46 9.84
C SER A 353 0.66 3.85 9.32
N SER A 354 0.72 3.20 8.16
CA SER A 354 -0.42 2.53 7.53
C SER A 354 -0.01 1.19 6.93
N ASP A 355 -0.90 0.19 7.02
CA ASP A 355 -0.82 -1.05 6.27
C ASP A 355 -1.85 -1.10 5.13
N GLY A 356 -2.71 -0.07 4.98
CA GLY A 356 -3.76 -0.02 3.96
C GLY A 356 -3.32 0.63 2.64
N ILE A 357 -2.24 1.40 2.62
CA ILE A 357 -1.67 2.04 1.43
C ILE A 357 -0.60 1.11 0.83
N PRO A 358 -0.44 1.03 -0.52
CA PRO A 358 0.62 0.24 -1.14
C PRO A 358 2.01 0.60 -0.59
N GLY A 359 2.68 -0.36 0.05
CA GLY A 359 3.92 -0.19 0.78
C GLY A 359 4.85 -1.38 0.65
N LEU A 360 5.95 -1.38 1.43
CA LEU A 360 6.99 -2.40 1.40
C LEU A 360 6.63 -3.66 2.19
N GLY A 361 5.74 -3.54 3.18
CA GLY A 361 5.23 -4.65 4.00
C GLY A 361 4.96 -4.22 5.43
N GLY A 362 4.01 -4.87 6.11
CA GLY A 362 3.58 -4.47 7.44
C GLY A 362 3.05 -3.04 7.50
N LEU A 363 3.32 -2.34 8.60
CA LEU A 363 3.08 -0.92 8.73
C LEU A 363 4.23 -0.15 8.07
N ASP A 364 3.93 0.65 7.07
CA ASP A 364 4.87 1.61 6.48
C ASP A 364 4.55 3.03 6.96
N ILE A 365 5.59 3.86 7.14
CA ILE A 365 5.45 5.28 7.47
C ILE A 365 5.15 6.07 6.19
N PHE A 366 4.04 6.82 6.22
CA PHE A 366 3.62 7.74 5.17
C PHE A 366 3.64 9.17 5.68
N ALA A 367 3.69 10.12 4.76
CA ALA A 367 3.65 11.53 5.05
C ALA A 367 2.65 12.26 4.15
N VAL A 368 1.86 13.17 4.72
CA VAL A 368 0.98 14.09 3.99
C VAL A 368 1.23 15.52 4.46
N LYS A 369 1.13 16.48 3.54
CA LYS A 369 1.26 17.90 3.83
C LYS A 369 -0.11 18.56 3.88
N PHE A 370 -0.38 19.28 4.96
CA PHE A 370 -1.53 20.18 5.04
C PHE A 370 -1.16 21.55 4.47
N TYR A 371 -1.93 22.02 3.49
CA TYR A 371 -1.74 23.31 2.85
C TYR A 371 -2.61 24.39 3.50
N GLU A 372 -2.19 25.65 3.40
CA GLU A 372 -2.91 26.81 3.96
C GLU A 372 -4.33 26.99 3.40
N ASN A 373 -4.57 26.52 2.18
CA ASN A 373 -5.88 26.54 1.53
C ASN A 373 -6.83 25.42 2.03
N GLY A 374 -6.40 24.61 3.01
CA GLY A 374 -7.18 23.52 3.59
C GLY A 374 -7.12 22.20 2.81
N THR A 375 -6.38 22.15 1.69
CA THR A 375 -6.17 20.87 0.98
C THR A 375 -5.08 20.04 1.62
N VAL A 376 -5.05 18.73 1.29
CA VAL A 376 -4.08 17.76 1.78
C VAL A 376 -3.39 17.12 0.58
N SER A 377 -2.08 16.91 0.65
CA SER A 377 -1.35 16.17 -0.40
C SER A 377 -1.75 14.69 -0.42
N LYS A 378 -1.47 14.00 -1.52
CA LYS A 378 -1.47 12.54 -1.50
C LYS A 378 -0.45 12.01 -0.50
N PRO A 379 -0.68 10.83 0.12
CA PRO A 379 0.31 10.17 0.97
C PRO A 379 1.57 9.81 0.19
N ILE A 380 2.71 10.07 0.79
CA ILE A 380 4.03 9.72 0.25
C ILE A 380 4.68 8.71 1.20
N ASN A 381 5.03 7.53 0.71
CA ASN A 381 5.86 6.57 1.44
C ASN A 381 7.27 7.16 1.63
N ILE A 382 7.79 7.15 2.86
CA ILE A 382 9.09 7.78 3.16
C ILE A 382 10.30 7.05 2.56
N GLY A 383 10.11 5.89 1.99
CA GLY A 383 11.15 5.12 1.30
C GLY A 383 12.15 4.42 2.24
N ARG A 384 13.04 3.63 1.64
CA ARG A 384 14.12 2.96 2.36
C ARG A 384 15.24 3.94 2.72
N PRO A 385 15.94 3.77 3.86
CA PRO A 385 15.76 2.75 4.88
C PRO A 385 14.72 3.09 5.96
N GLY A 386 13.98 4.21 5.83
CA GLY A 386 12.91 4.58 6.76
C GLY A 386 11.90 3.44 6.90
N ASN A 387 11.34 3.01 5.77
CA ASN A 387 10.50 1.83 5.69
C ASN A 387 11.28 0.58 5.26
N SER A 388 10.80 -0.60 5.68
CA SER A 388 11.35 -1.92 5.43
C SER A 388 10.26 -2.89 4.93
N ALA A 389 10.49 -4.19 5.00
CA ALA A 389 9.49 -5.21 4.69
C ALA A 389 8.72 -5.70 5.95
N ASP A 390 9.07 -5.16 7.11
CA ASP A 390 8.46 -5.42 8.41
C ASP A 390 7.76 -4.14 8.89
N ASP A 391 7.22 -4.10 10.11
CA ASP A 391 6.54 -2.89 10.62
C ASP A 391 7.53 -1.74 10.88
N ASP A 392 7.19 -0.55 10.39
CA ASP A 392 7.89 0.70 10.62
C ASP A 392 6.90 1.76 11.11
N PHE A 393 7.14 2.35 12.28
CA PHE A 393 6.14 3.15 12.96
C PHE A 393 6.74 4.17 13.94
N CYS A 394 5.90 4.98 14.59
CA CYS A 394 6.30 5.98 15.59
C CYS A 394 7.37 6.95 15.09
N PHE A 395 7.24 7.46 13.88
CA PHE A 395 8.16 8.47 13.36
C PHE A 395 8.06 9.78 14.16
N VAL A 396 9.20 10.32 14.57
CA VAL A 396 9.32 11.66 15.18
C VAL A 396 10.60 12.32 14.72
N MET A 397 10.57 13.61 14.42
CA MET A 397 11.74 14.36 13.95
C MET A 397 11.77 15.77 14.50
N ASP A 398 12.92 16.22 14.93
CA ASP A 398 13.24 17.61 15.17
C ASP A 398 13.59 18.28 13.83
N SER A 399 12.69 19.13 13.34
CA SER A 399 12.82 19.79 12.03
C SER A 399 14.02 20.73 11.91
N GLU A 400 14.58 21.21 13.05
CA GLU A 400 15.74 22.12 13.05
C GLU A 400 17.05 21.34 12.91
N THR A 401 17.19 20.29 13.69
CA THR A 401 18.39 19.44 13.66
C THR A 401 18.36 18.35 12.58
N LYS A 402 17.16 18.07 12.02
CA LYS A 402 16.90 16.95 11.09
C LYS A 402 17.20 15.57 11.68
N ILE A 403 17.28 15.49 12.99
CA ILE A 403 17.48 14.26 13.73
C ILE A 403 16.13 13.78 14.21
N GLY A 404 15.87 12.50 14.00
CA GLY A 404 14.63 11.88 14.43
C GLY A 404 14.83 10.45 14.90
N PHE A 405 13.70 9.85 15.24
CA PHE A 405 13.59 8.47 15.68
C PHE A 405 12.38 7.82 15.02
N LEU A 406 12.50 6.54 14.77
CA LEU A 406 11.38 5.67 14.38
C LEU A 406 11.53 4.33 15.09
N SER A 407 10.48 3.55 15.08
CA SER A 407 10.46 2.20 15.64
C SER A 407 10.26 1.17 14.54
N SER A 408 10.88 0.01 14.66
CA SER A 408 10.76 -1.05 13.67
C SER A 408 11.05 -2.41 14.29
N ASN A 409 10.37 -3.45 13.79
CA ASN A 409 10.66 -4.84 14.11
C ASN A 409 11.49 -5.54 13.01
N ARG A 410 12.20 -4.74 12.20
CA ARG A 410 13.05 -5.22 11.09
C ARG A 410 14.19 -6.12 11.58
N PRO A 411 14.66 -7.07 10.75
CA PRO A 411 15.84 -7.89 11.10
C PRO A 411 17.08 -7.05 11.37
N GLY A 412 17.87 -7.48 12.36
CA GLY A 412 19.11 -6.81 12.75
C GLY A 412 18.98 -5.92 13.98
N GLY A 413 17.79 -5.77 14.52
CA GLY A 413 17.55 -5.21 15.85
C GLY A 413 17.95 -6.17 16.97
N LYS A 414 17.67 -5.78 18.22
CA LYS A 414 17.94 -6.60 19.41
C LYS A 414 16.68 -7.27 19.96
N GLY A 415 15.56 -6.54 19.96
CA GLY A 415 14.26 -6.95 20.48
C GLY A 415 13.27 -7.33 19.39
N ARG A 416 11.97 -7.26 19.75
CA ARG A 416 10.87 -7.37 18.78
C ARG A 416 10.69 -6.06 18.05
N ASP A 417 10.52 -4.97 18.82
CA ASP A 417 10.45 -3.61 18.31
C ASP A 417 11.66 -2.87 18.85
N ASP A 418 12.41 -2.25 17.97
CA ASP A 418 13.61 -1.50 18.29
C ASP A 418 13.47 -0.04 17.85
N ILE A 419 14.04 0.88 18.63
CA ILE A 419 14.15 2.28 18.26
C ILE A 419 15.39 2.45 17.36
N TYR A 420 15.18 3.17 16.27
CA TYR A 420 16.24 3.62 15.36
C TYR A 420 16.29 5.14 15.38
N SER A 421 17.49 5.70 15.48
CA SER A 421 17.73 7.12 15.23
C SER A 421 18.06 7.35 13.78
N PHE A 422 17.70 8.51 13.23
CA PHE A 422 18.06 8.88 11.88
C PHE A 422 18.48 10.34 11.77
N TYR A 423 19.21 10.63 10.69
CA TYR A 423 19.42 11.98 10.18
C TYR A 423 18.78 12.09 8.80
N GLU A 424 17.97 13.16 8.57
CA GLU A 424 17.37 13.40 7.27
C GLU A 424 18.34 14.15 6.36
N GLU A 425 18.96 13.46 5.42
CA GLU A 425 19.87 14.06 4.44
C GLU A 425 19.13 14.88 3.39
N LYS A 426 17.97 14.39 2.94
CA LYS A 426 17.14 15.01 1.93
C LYS A 426 15.69 15.06 2.41
N PRO A 427 15.01 16.23 2.37
CA PRO A 427 13.60 16.32 2.75
C PRO A 427 12.69 15.60 1.75
N LEU A 428 11.47 15.24 2.18
CA LEU A 428 10.39 14.85 1.29
C LEU A 428 9.94 16.03 0.44
N VAL A 429 9.65 15.76 -0.82
CA VAL A 429 9.18 16.75 -1.78
C VAL A 429 7.68 16.56 -1.99
N PHE A 430 6.86 17.48 -1.46
CA PHE A 430 5.41 17.47 -1.61
C PHE A 430 4.93 18.28 -2.80
N ASP A 431 5.65 19.35 -3.12
CA ASP A 431 5.35 20.24 -4.23
C ASP A 431 6.50 20.11 -5.23
N CYS A 432 6.28 19.32 -6.24
CA CYS A 432 7.23 19.10 -7.30
C CYS A 432 6.60 19.56 -8.60
N GLU A 433 7.09 20.67 -9.15
CA GLU A 433 6.71 21.15 -10.48
C GLU A 433 7.93 21.18 -11.37
N LYS A 434 7.83 20.60 -12.56
CA LYS A 434 8.84 20.65 -13.61
C LYS A 434 8.28 21.22 -14.89
N MET A 435 9.17 21.71 -15.74
CA MET A 435 8.83 22.05 -17.12
C MET A 435 9.25 20.90 -18.01
N ILE A 436 8.33 20.41 -18.85
CA ILE A 436 8.64 19.53 -19.98
C ILE A 436 8.63 20.39 -21.23
N LYS A 437 9.78 20.60 -21.81
CA LYS A 437 9.96 21.39 -23.04
C LYS A 437 10.64 20.60 -24.12
N GLY A 438 10.43 20.97 -25.36
CA GLY A 438 11.06 20.28 -26.46
C GLY A 438 10.87 20.96 -27.79
N VAL A 439 11.34 20.27 -28.83
CA VAL A 439 11.19 20.67 -30.22
C VAL A 439 10.70 19.47 -31.04
N LEU A 440 9.72 19.69 -31.90
CA LEU A 440 9.18 18.69 -32.81
C LEU A 440 9.85 18.81 -34.18
N LYS A 441 10.38 17.69 -34.71
CA LYS A 441 11.10 17.64 -35.96
C LYS A 441 10.67 16.47 -36.85
N ASP A 442 10.81 16.66 -38.14
CA ASP A 442 10.76 15.62 -39.16
C ASP A 442 12.00 14.71 -39.06
N SER A 443 11.82 13.41 -38.93
CA SER A 443 12.91 12.46 -38.74
C SER A 443 13.75 12.22 -39.99
N GLU A 444 13.25 12.57 -41.18
CA GLU A 444 13.94 12.37 -42.46
C GLU A 444 14.70 13.64 -42.92
N LYS A 445 14.06 14.80 -42.71
CA LYS A 445 14.61 16.09 -43.16
C LYS A 445 15.29 16.89 -42.06
N ASN A 446 15.04 16.52 -40.79
CA ASN A 446 15.47 17.24 -39.60
C ASN A 446 14.91 18.68 -39.51
N ASP A 447 13.88 19.00 -40.31
CA ASP A 447 13.18 20.28 -40.26
C ASP A 447 12.26 20.36 -39.04
N VAL A 448 12.13 21.56 -38.46
CA VAL A 448 11.18 21.81 -37.35
C VAL A 448 9.73 21.81 -37.87
N ILE A 449 8.83 21.31 -37.07
CA ILE A 449 7.40 21.19 -37.43
C ILE A 449 6.60 22.15 -36.57
N ALA A 450 6.00 23.16 -37.21
CA ALA A 450 5.08 24.10 -36.61
C ALA A 450 3.65 23.55 -36.59
N ASP A 451 2.80 24.09 -35.69
CA ASP A 451 1.39 23.74 -35.56
C ASP A 451 1.08 22.25 -35.28
N GLY A 452 2.09 21.44 -35.00
CA GLY A 452 1.91 20.06 -34.56
C GLY A 452 1.33 20.01 -33.16
N VAL A 453 0.36 19.13 -32.93
CA VAL A 453 -0.28 18.97 -31.62
C VAL A 453 0.58 18.04 -30.76
N ILE A 454 0.99 18.51 -29.59
CA ILE A 454 1.63 17.71 -28.54
C ILE A 454 0.62 17.51 -27.41
N VAL A 455 0.39 16.27 -27.06
CA VAL A 455 -0.48 15.85 -25.95
C VAL A 455 0.39 15.32 -24.83
N LEU A 456 0.19 15.83 -23.62
CA LEU A 456 0.77 15.33 -22.39
C LEU A 456 -0.26 14.46 -21.69
N SER A 457 0.07 13.20 -21.38
CA SER A 457 -0.77 12.26 -20.64
C SER A 457 -0.06 11.78 -19.41
N ASP A 458 -0.81 11.52 -18.32
CA ASP A 458 -0.29 10.91 -17.10
C ASP A 458 0.01 9.41 -17.29
N LYS A 459 0.48 8.75 -16.23
CA LYS A 459 0.79 7.31 -16.24
C LYS A 459 -0.40 6.40 -16.56
N THR A 460 -1.63 6.90 -16.40
CA THR A 460 -2.87 6.17 -16.74
C THR A 460 -3.35 6.47 -18.18
N MET A 461 -2.55 7.19 -18.97
CA MET A 461 -2.87 7.65 -20.32
C MET A 461 -4.00 8.68 -20.39
N LYS A 462 -4.36 9.28 -19.26
CA LYS A 462 -5.33 10.38 -19.21
C LYS A 462 -4.64 11.66 -19.68
N GLU A 463 -5.27 12.36 -20.64
CA GLU A 463 -4.76 13.65 -21.11
C GLU A 463 -4.76 14.68 -19.97
N VAL A 464 -3.59 15.24 -19.70
CA VAL A 464 -3.34 16.29 -18.69
C VAL A 464 -3.32 17.67 -19.35
N ALA A 465 -2.65 17.78 -20.49
CA ALA A 465 -2.52 19.00 -21.24
C ALA A 465 -2.32 18.74 -22.73
N ARG A 466 -2.63 19.75 -23.54
CA ARG A 466 -2.45 19.72 -25.00
C ARG A 466 -2.05 21.10 -25.47
N GLN A 467 -1.10 21.15 -26.43
CA GLN A 467 -0.72 22.41 -27.08
C GLN A 467 -0.20 22.18 -28.49
N LYS A 468 -0.10 23.26 -29.27
CA LYS A 468 0.52 23.25 -30.58
C LYS A 468 1.97 23.71 -30.51
N THR A 469 2.84 23.14 -31.35
CA THR A 469 4.21 23.64 -31.51
C THR A 469 4.22 25.04 -32.13
N LYS A 470 5.17 25.86 -31.71
CA LYS A 470 5.41 27.20 -32.26
C LYS A 470 6.03 27.13 -33.65
N ALA A 471 6.26 28.29 -34.29
CA ALA A 471 6.87 28.39 -35.61
C ALA A 471 8.32 27.79 -35.67
N ASP A 472 9.00 27.74 -34.53
CA ASP A 472 10.32 27.11 -34.37
C ASP A 472 10.23 25.64 -33.94
N GLY A 473 9.07 25.03 -34.02
CA GLY A 473 8.79 23.67 -33.59
C GLY A 473 8.77 23.46 -32.07
N SER A 474 8.99 24.50 -31.26
CA SER A 474 9.08 24.38 -29.80
C SER A 474 7.74 24.18 -29.12
N PHE A 475 7.75 23.45 -28.00
CA PHE A 475 6.64 23.29 -27.07
C PHE A 475 7.14 23.31 -25.63
N ALA A 476 6.26 23.66 -24.67
CA ALA A 476 6.59 23.61 -23.25
C ALA A 476 5.32 23.42 -22.39
N PHE A 477 5.30 22.41 -21.57
CA PHE A 477 4.34 22.20 -20.50
C PHE A 477 4.95 22.67 -19.19
N GLU A 478 4.41 23.76 -18.66
CA GLU A 478 4.84 24.33 -17.38
C GLU A 478 4.08 23.68 -16.24
N LYS A 479 4.68 23.63 -15.04
CA LYS A 479 4.05 23.13 -13.81
C LYS A 479 3.53 21.70 -13.91
N VAL A 480 4.27 20.84 -14.56
CA VAL A 480 3.96 19.41 -14.60
C VAL A 480 4.30 18.81 -13.22
N ASP A 481 3.32 18.15 -12.59
CA ASP A 481 3.53 17.47 -11.31
C ASP A 481 4.53 16.33 -11.49
N CYS A 482 5.69 16.41 -10.84
CA CYS A 482 6.73 15.38 -10.96
C CYS A 482 6.67 14.31 -9.85
N LYS A 483 5.57 14.21 -9.11
CA LYS A 483 5.30 13.06 -8.22
C LYS A 483 5.04 11.79 -9.00
N ASP A 484 4.41 11.91 -10.18
CA ASP A 484 4.46 10.85 -11.16
C ASP A 484 5.85 10.87 -11.81
N LEU A 485 6.61 9.78 -11.65
CA LEU A 485 8.00 9.69 -12.12
C LEU A 485 8.12 9.83 -13.63
N TYR A 486 7.03 9.70 -14.36
CA TYR A 486 7.01 9.78 -15.80
C TYR A 486 5.65 10.21 -16.35
N TYR A 487 5.68 10.80 -17.52
CA TYR A 487 4.52 11.14 -18.36
C TYR A 487 4.72 10.60 -19.77
N TYR A 488 3.65 10.65 -20.58
CA TYR A 488 3.73 10.34 -21.99
C TYR A 488 3.53 11.60 -22.80
N LEU A 489 4.42 11.84 -23.78
CA LEU A 489 4.25 12.86 -24.82
C LEU A 489 3.85 12.18 -26.11
N ARG A 490 2.76 12.64 -26.71
CA ARG A 490 2.28 12.17 -28.01
C ARG A 490 2.23 13.32 -29.00
N ALA A 491 2.83 13.14 -30.19
CA ALA A 491 2.73 14.06 -31.28
C ALA A 491 1.66 13.62 -32.28
N GLU A 492 0.71 14.51 -32.58
CA GLU A 492 -0.42 14.30 -33.49
C GLU A 492 -0.35 15.31 -34.65
N ILE A 493 -0.08 14.82 -35.88
CA ILE A 493 0.03 15.64 -37.10
C ILE A 493 -0.45 14.81 -38.29
N GLY A 494 -1.34 15.38 -39.15
CA GLY A 494 -2.01 14.67 -40.20
C GLY A 494 -1.11 13.88 -41.17
N ASP A 495 -0.02 14.48 -41.62
CA ASP A 495 0.88 13.89 -42.61
C ASP A 495 2.03 13.05 -42.01
N TYR A 496 1.98 12.80 -40.69
CA TYR A 496 3.01 12.06 -39.96
C TYR A 496 2.45 10.87 -39.20
N VAL A 497 3.32 9.93 -38.86
CA VAL A 497 2.95 8.81 -38.01
C VAL A 497 2.88 9.31 -36.57
N THR A 498 1.70 9.16 -35.93
CA THR A 498 1.54 9.47 -34.52
C THR A 498 2.59 8.71 -33.71
N THR A 499 3.36 9.43 -32.93
CA THR A 499 4.45 8.89 -32.11
C THR A 499 4.20 9.27 -30.65
N GLU A 500 4.40 8.32 -29.75
CA GLU A 500 4.30 8.54 -28.33
C GLU A 500 5.58 8.06 -27.63
N VAL A 501 6.01 8.81 -26.62
CA VAL A 501 7.23 8.52 -25.86
C VAL A 501 6.98 8.70 -24.37
N LYS A 502 7.59 7.84 -23.57
CA LYS A 502 7.67 7.98 -22.12
C LYS A 502 8.73 9.01 -21.77
N VAL A 503 8.38 10.00 -20.96
CA VAL A 503 9.28 11.05 -20.47
C VAL A 503 9.52 10.84 -18.99
N ASP A 504 10.75 10.59 -18.60
CA ASP A 504 11.18 10.39 -17.23
C ASP A 504 11.35 11.73 -16.51
N LEU A 505 10.67 11.93 -15.39
CA LEU A 505 10.77 13.11 -14.53
C LEU A 505 11.66 12.89 -13.29
N SER A 506 12.25 11.71 -13.11
CA SER A 506 13.18 11.44 -12.00
C SER A 506 14.50 12.20 -12.11
N VAL A 507 14.84 12.70 -13.32
CA VAL A 507 16.05 13.47 -13.60
C VAL A 507 16.03 14.83 -12.89
N GLU A 508 17.19 15.37 -12.52
CA GLU A 508 17.30 16.68 -11.88
C GLU A 508 16.98 17.82 -12.88
N GLY A 509 16.17 18.79 -12.47
CA GLY A 509 15.79 19.96 -13.27
C GLY A 509 14.67 19.71 -14.27
N ASP A 510 14.51 20.67 -15.22
CA ASP A 510 13.55 20.59 -16.30
C ASP A 510 13.94 19.53 -17.33
N VAL A 511 12.92 18.94 -17.99
CA VAL A 511 13.15 17.94 -19.03
C VAL A 511 13.08 18.60 -20.41
N PHE A 512 14.08 18.31 -21.24
CA PHE A 512 14.09 18.68 -22.66
C PHE A 512 13.99 17.45 -23.54
N TYR A 513 13.04 17.43 -24.48
CA TYR A 513 12.81 16.32 -25.37
C TYR A 513 12.82 16.75 -26.84
N GLU A 514 13.70 16.15 -27.64
CA GLU A 514 13.71 16.29 -29.09
C GLU A 514 12.78 15.22 -29.69
N PHE A 515 11.63 15.65 -30.21
CA PHE A 515 10.59 14.75 -30.67
C PHE A 515 10.69 14.56 -32.18
N MET A 516 11.22 13.42 -32.59
CA MET A 516 11.42 13.06 -34.02
C MET A 516 10.21 12.25 -34.49
N ILE A 517 9.52 12.73 -35.53
CA ILE A 517 8.35 12.01 -36.09
C ILE A 517 8.56 11.74 -37.59
N LYS A 518 8.05 10.59 -38.03
CA LYS A 518 8.23 10.14 -39.42
C LYS A 518 7.08 10.56 -40.32
N PRO A 519 7.31 11.10 -41.54
CA PRO A 519 6.26 11.32 -42.53
C PRO A 519 5.45 10.04 -42.78
N ARG A 520 4.14 10.18 -42.98
CA ARG A 520 3.24 9.06 -43.24
C ARG A 520 3.26 8.70 -44.74
N GLU A 521 3.93 7.63 -45.10
CA GLU A 521 3.85 7.03 -46.44
C GLU A 521 2.71 5.99 -46.48
N ILE A 522 1.43 6.42 -46.47
CA ILE A 522 0.33 5.45 -46.34
C ILE A 522 -0.68 5.63 -47.48
N ALA A 523 -0.81 4.61 -48.33
CA ALA A 523 -2.04 4.36 -49.06
C ALA A 523 -3.07 3.71 -48.15
N ILE A 524 -4.00 4.49 -47.61
CA ILE A 524 -5.10 4.01 -46.76
C ILE A 524 -6.27 3.65 -47.70
N ASP A 525 -6.55 2.34 -47.84
CA ASP A 525 -7.63 1.84 -48.70
C ASP A 525 -8.40 0.70 -47.98
N LYS A 526 -9.55 0.34 -48.50
CA LYS A 526 -10.33 -0.79 -48.03
C LYS A 526 -9.49 -2.08 -48.04
N ASP A 527 -9.77 -2.97 -47.10
CA ASP A 527 -9.08 -4.25 -46.86
C ASP A 527 -7.60 -4.15 -46.41
N VAL A 528 -7.11 -2.94 -46.18
CA VAL A 528 -5.79 -2.70 -45.60
C VAL A 528 -5.81 -2.91 -44.11
N ASP A 529 -4.78 -3.59 -43.57
CA ASP A 529 -4.53 -3.76 -42.15
C ASP A 529 -3.70 -2.57 -41.61
N LEU A 530 -4.34 -1.70 -40.85
CA LEU A 530 -3.68 -0.54 -40.26
C LEU A 530 -2.52 -0.91 -39.35
N ALA A 531 -2.55 -2.07 -38.69
CA ALA A 531 -1.44 -2.51 -37.85
C ALA A 531 -0.17 -2.69 -38.68
N LYS A 532 -0.26 -3.26 -39.86
CA LYS A 532 0.89 -3.45 -40.75
C LYS A 532 1.38 -2.14 -41.34
N VAL A 533 0.46 -1.32 -41.80
CA VAL A 533 0.76 -0.05 -42.49
C VAL A 533 1.38 0.97 -41.53
N LEU A 534 0.91 1.02 -40.29
CA LEU A 534 1.43 1.90 -39.24
C LEU A 534 2.64 1.31 -38.50
N ASN A 535 3.08 0.12 -38.89
CA ASN A 535 4.13 -0.62 -38.20
C ASN A 535 3.88 -0.70 -36.69
N ILE A 536 2.62 -1.05 -36.33
CA ILE A 536 2.20 -1.21 -34.94
C ILE A 536 3.00 -2.35 -34.33
N LYS A 537 3.62 -2.07 -33.20
CA LYS A 537 4.21 -3.13 -32.38
C LYS A 537 3.08 -4.03 -31.85
N GLU A 538 3.42 -5.25 -31.54
CA GLU A 538 2.44 -6.20 -31.04
C GLU A 538 1.67 -5.64 -29.83
N ILE A 539 0.32 -5.75 -29.88
CA ILE A 539 -0.55 -5.39 -28.78
C ILE A 539 -0.46 -6.50 -27.73
N TYR A 540 0.37 -6.31 -26.72
CA TYR A 540 0.55 -7.25 -25.64
C TYR A 540 -0.60 -7.18 -24.63
N PHE A 541 -0.96 -8.37 -24.15
CA PHE A 541 -1.83 -8.54 -22.99
C PHE A 541 -1.09 -9.40 -21.96
N ASP A 542 -1.35 -9.22 -20.70
CA ASP A 542 -0.85 -10.10 -19.68
C ASP A 542 -1.39 -11.54 -19.85
N LEU A 543 -0.74 -12.51 -19.24
CA LEU A 543 -1.18 -13.90 -19.32
C LEU A 543 -2.63 -14.02 -18.83
N ASP A 544 -3.48 -14.62 -19.67
CA ASP A 544 -4.93 -14.80 -19.43
C ASP A 544 -5.76 -13.52 -19.27
N LYS A 545 -5.16 -12.32 -19.42
CA LYS A 545 -5.86 -11.04 -19.33
C LYS A 545 -6.25 -10.46 -20.68
N SER A 546 -7.21 -9.53 -20.64
CA SER A 546 -7.69 -8.77 -21.79
C SER A 546 -7.64 -7.25 -21.60
N ASP A 547 -7.10 -6.78 -20.47
CA ASP A 547 -6.93 -5.37 -20.21
C ASP A 547 -5.87 -4.77 -21.12
N ILE A 548 -6.09 -3.54 -21.59
CA ILE A 548 -5.13 -2.84 -22.44
C ILE A 548 -4.00 -2.30 -21.56
N ARG A 549 -2.81 -2.82 -21.76
CA ARG A 549 -1.60 -2.37 -21.08
C ARG A 549 -1.19 -0.97 -21.56
N PRO A 550 -0.44 -0.19 -20.76
CA PRO A 550 0.03 1.14 -21.17
C PRO A 550 0.83 1.14 -22.48
N ASP A 551 1.69 0.14 -22.69
CA ASP A 551 2.46 -0.04 -23.93
C ASP A 551 1.56 -0.35 -25.15
N ALA A 552 0.53 -1.16 -24.95
CA ALA A 552 -0.48 -1.44 -25.97
C ALA A 552 -1.33 -0.19 -26.31
N ALA A 553 -1.63 0.64 -25.31
CA ALA A 553 -2.38 1.88 -25.47
C ALA A 553 -1.62 2.88 -26.39
N VAL A 554 -0.29 2.95 -26.27
CA VAL A 554 0.60 3.75 -27.14
C VAL A 554 0.40 3.36 -28.61
N GLU A 555 0.42 2.07 -28.88
CA GLU A 555 0.28 1.56 -30.24
C GLU A 555 -1.14 1.76 -30.78
N LEU A 556 -2.16 1.55 -29.96
CA LEU A 556 -3.56 1.77 -30.34
C LEU A 556 -3.89 3.25 -30.58
N ALA A 557 -3.19 4.19 -29.93
CA ALA A 557 -3.36 5.62 -30.14
C ALA A 557 -3.08 6.02 -31.60
N LYS A 558 -2.12 5.38 -32.27
CA LYS A 558 -1.81 5.61 -33.69
C LYS A 558 -3.00 5.28 -34.60
N ILE A 559 -3.71 4.20 -34.30
CA ILE A 559 -4.92 3.80 -35.06
C ILE A 559 -6.07 4.77 -34.81
N VAL A 560 -6.25 5.17 -33.55
CA VAL A 560 -7.29 6.16 -33.16
C VAL A 560 -7.08 7.46 -33.92
N GLU A 561 -5.84 7.91 -34.09
CA GLU A 561 -5.50 9.12 -34.82
C GLU A 561 -5.87 9.01 -36.30
N VAL A 562 -5.45 7.94 -36.98
CA VAL A 562 -5.85 7.68 -38.37
C VAL A 562 -7.38 7.66 -38.52
N MET A 563 -8.10 7.08 -37.56
CA MET A 563 -9.57 7.08 -37.59
C MET A 563 -10.18 8.45 -37.32
N ARG A 564 -9.54 9.32 -36.53
CA ARG A 564 -9.98 10.72 -36.32
C ARG A 564 -9.82 11.54 -37.58
N GLU A 565 -8.69 11.38 -38.28
CA GLU A 565 -8.44 12.04 -39.57
C GLU A 565 -9.37 11.56 -40.67
N ASN A 566 -9.87 10.32 -40.58
CA ASN A 566 -10.78 9.71 -41.52
C ASN A 566 -12.16 9.43 -40.87
N PRO A 567 -13.03 10.45 -40.68
CA PRO A 567 -14.25 10.31 -39.88
C PRO A 567 -15.28 9.26 -40.39
N LYS A 568 -15.20 8.88 -41.64
CA LYS A 568 -16.06 7.88 -42.25
C LYS A 568 -15.48 6.47 -42.19
N MET A 569 -14.19 6.33 -41.94
CA MET A 569 -13.50 5.03 -41.84
C MET A 569 -14.16 4.13 -40.82
N LYS A 570 -14.37 2.88 -41.18
CA LYS A 570 -14.80 1.80 -40.26
C LYS A 570 -13.76 0.70 -40.25
N ILE A 571 -13.47 0.13 -39.10
CA ILE A 571 -12.51 -0.95 -38.96
C ILE A 571 -13.10 -2.18 -38.27
N ASP A 572 -12.53 -3.34 -38.62
CA ASP A 572 -12.77 -4.62 -37.96
C ASP A 572 -11.54 -5.03 -37.16
N ILE A 573 -11.68 -5.08 -35.84
CA ILE A 573 -10.64 -5.44 -34.89
C ILE A 573 -10.63 -6.95 -34.75
N ARG A 574 -9.52 -7.60 -35.10
CA ARG A 574 -9.34 -9.04 -35.03
C ARG A 574 -8.25 -9.39 -34.06
N SER A 575 -8.49 -10.33 -33.16
CA SER A 575 -7.46 -10.84 -32.25
C SER A 575 -7.27 -12.35 -32.43
N HIS A 576 -6.00 -12.77 -32.34
CA HIS A 576 -5.57 -14.14 -32.55
C HIS A 576 -4.76 -14.62 -31.37
N THR A 577 -4.73 -15.93 -31.13
CA THR A 577 -3.86 -16.61 -30.16
C THR A 577 -2.90 -17.53 -30.89
N ASP A 578 -1.90 -18.01 -30.19
CA ASP A 578 -1.15 -19.20 -30.60
C ASP A 578 -2.01 -20.47 -30.37
N SER A 579 -1.46 -21.61 -30.73
CA SER A 579 -2.12 -22.92 -30.63
C SER A 579 -1.95 -23.59 -29.25
N ARG A 580 -1.35 -22.95 -28.29
CA ARG A 580 -1.18 -23.49 -26.94
C ARG A 580 -2.46 -23.32 -26.13
N GLY A 581 -3.01 -24.41 -25.61
CA GLY A 581 -4.25 -24.42 -24.85
C GLY A 581 -5.41 -25.07 -25.62
N ALA A 582 -6.62 -24.97 -25.08
CA ALA A 582 -7.81 -25.53 -25.74
C ALA A 582 -8.39 -24.53 -26.75
N ASP A 583 -8.76 -24.98 -27.96
CA ASP A 583 -9.34 -24.16 -29.04
C ASP A 583 -10.49 -23.27 -28.56
N SER A 584 -11.40 -23.87 -27.74
CA SER A 584 -12.55 -23.14 -27.19
C SER A 584 -12.15 -22.04 -26.19
N TYR A 585 -11.07 -22.24 -25.48
CA TYR A 585 -10.49 -21.26 -24.57
C TYR A 585 -9.82 -20.14 -25.38
N ASN A 586 -8.97 -20.48 -26.36
CA ASN A 586 -8.29 -19.54 -27.24
C ASN A 586 -9.28 -18.64 -28.01
N LEU A 587 -10.39 -19.21 -28.46
CA LEU A 587 -11.46 -18.44 -29.11
C LEU A 587 -12.09 -17.43 -28.15
N LYS A 588 -12.40 -17.81 -26.92
CA LYS A 588 -12.98 -16.92 -25.91
C LYS A 588 -11.99 -15.83 -25.47
N LEU A 589 -10.71 -16.18 -25.29
CA LEU A 589 -9.67 -15.24 -24.89
C LEU A 589 -9.45 -14.16 -25.97
N SER A 590 -9.30 -14.57 -27.24
CA SER A 590 -9.14 -13.62 -28.33
C SER A 590 -10.39 -12.73 -28.52
N ASP A 591 -11.59 -13.25 -28.30
CA ASP A 591 -12.83 -12.47 -28.39
C ASP A 591 -12.91 -11.41 -27.28
N ARG A 592 -12.51 -11.75 -26.04
CA ARG A 592 -12.41 -10.77 -24.95
C ARG A 592 -11.38 -9.67 -25.28
N ARG A 593 -10.22 -10.02 -25.82
CA ARG A 593 -9.15 -9.08 -26.21
C ARG A 593 -9.61 -8.12 -27.31
N ALA A 594 -10.23 -8.63 -28.37
CA ALA A 594 -10.79 -7.82 -29.45
C ALA A 594 -11.84 -6.82 -28.92
N LYS A 595 -12.74 -7.27 -28.03
CA LYS A 595 -13.76 -6.43 -27.40
C LYS A 595 -13.15 -5.39 -26.46
N ALA A 596 -12.15 -5.75 -25.65
CA ALA A 596 -11.45 -4.79 -24.80
C ALA A 596 -10.76 -3.70 -25.60
N THR A 597 -10.13 -4.05 -26.73
CA THR A 597 -9.54 -3.09 -27.67
C THR A 597 -10.62 -2.14 -28.24
N LEU A 598 -11.76 -2.66 -28.65
CA LEU A 598 -12.88 -1.86 -29.12
C LEU A 598 -13.36 -0.86 -28.04
N GLU A 599 -13.59 -1.34 -26.81
CA GLU A 599 -14.05 -0.49 -25.72
C GLU A 599 -13.02 0.60 -25.36
N TRP A 600 -11.73 0.27 -25.41
CA TRP A 600 -10.69 1.25 -25.23
C TRP A 600 -10.73 2.35 -26.30
N MET A 601 -10.87 1.99 -27.59
CA MET A 601 -11.00 2.96 -28.68
C MET A 601 -12.25 3.82 -28.57
N VAL A 602 -13.36 3.26 -28.06
CA VAL A 602 -14.58 4.04 -27.78
C VAL A 602 -14.33 5.06 -26.67
N LYS A 603 -13.61 4.66 -25.61
CA LYS A 603 -13.18 5.58 -24.54
C LYS A 603 -12.28 6.70 -25.05
N GLN A 604 -11.50 6.46 -26.11
CA GLN A 604 -10.69 7.47 -26.79
C GLN A 604 -11.51 8.35 -27.77
N GLY A 605 -12.84 8.21 -27.82
CA GLY A 605 -13.71 9.08 -28.59
C GLY A 605 -14.09 8.58 -30.00
N ILE A 606 -13.75 7.34 -30.36
CA ILE A 606 -14.21 6.75 -31.63
C ILE A 606 -15.64 6.25 -31.46
N GLU A 607 -16.52 6.66 -32.38
CA GLU A 607 -17.92 6.22 -32.35
C GLU A 607 -18.04 4.69 -32.51
N ARG A 608 -18.73 4.04 -31.57
CA ARG A 608 -18.89 2.57 -31.55
C ARG A 608 -19.40 2.00 -32.91
N LYS A 609 -20.26 2.69 -33.63
CA LYS A 609 -20.78 2.25 -34.95
C LYS A 609 -19.71 2.12 -36.04
N ARG A 610 -18.51 2.68 -35.81
CA ARG A 610 -17.36 2.62 -36.72
C ARG A 610 -16.44 1.43 -36.43
N LEU A 611 -16.73 0.65 -35.39
CA LEU A 611 -15.87 -0.44 -34.89
C LEU A 611 -16.65 -1.74 -34.87
N THR A 612 -16.05 -2.81 -35.38
CA THR A 612 -16.43 -4.19 -35.10
C THR A 612 -15.25 -4.92 -34.44
N ALA A 613 -15.52 -5.94 -33.63
CA ALA A 613 -14.48 -6.69 -32.95
C ALA A 613 -14.83 -8.16 -32.87
N LYS A 614 -13.87 -9.03 -33.21
CA LYS A 614 -14.05 -10.48 -33.18
C LYS A 614 -12.72 -11.19 -32.87
N GLY A 615 -12.80 -12.20 -32.00
CA GLY A 615 -11.71 -13.12 -31.77
C GLY A 615 -11.75 -14.31 -32.72
N TYR A 616 -10.62 -14.75 -33.18
CA TYR A 616 -10.43 -15.88 -34.08
C TYR A 616 -9.71 -17.07 -33.44
N GLY A 617 -9.25 -16.92 -32.17
CA GLY A 617 -8.46 -17.96 -31.50
C GLY A 617 -7.24 -18.33 -32.35
N GLU A 618 -6.99 -19.61 -32.48
CA GLU A 618 -5.90 -20.18 -33.27
C GLU A 618 -6.33 -20.60 -34.69
N THR A 619 -7.56 -20.23 -35.14
CA THR A 619 -8.09 -20.70 -36.45
C THR A 619 -7.40 -20.04 -37.64
N GLN A 620 -6.60 -19.00 -37.44
CA GLN A 620 -5.92 -18.26 -38.52
C GLN A 620 -4.46 -18.02 -38.13
N LEU A 621 -3.68 -19.10 -38.01
CA LEU A 621 -2.25 -19.04 -37.76
C LEU A 621 -1.51 -18.48 -38.99
N VAL A 622 -0.45 -17.71 -38.74
CA VAL A 622 0.40 -17.12 -39.79
C VAL A 622 1.60 -18.01 -40.15
N ASN A 623 1.79 -19.10 -39.40
CA ASN A 623 2.86 -20.08 -39.61
C ASN A 623 2.34 -21.50 -39.37
N GLY A 624 3.24 -22.52 -39.46
CA GLY A 624 2.89 -23.92 -39.31
C GLY A 624 2.64 -24.41 -37.87
N CYS A 625 2.58 -23.53 -36.88
CA CYS A 625 2.53 -23.87 -35.44
C CYS A 625 1.11 -24.23 -34.98
N SER A 626 0.51 -25.27 -35.56
CA SER A 626 -0.77 -25.83 -35.14
C SER A 626 -0.63 -26.73 -33.91
N ASN A 627 -1.77 -27.18 -33.36
CA ASN A 627 -1.82 -28.08 -32.20
C ASN A 627 -0.92 -29.31 -32.36
N GLY A 628 -0.02 -29.51 -31.39
CA GLY A 628 0.91 -30.66 -31.39
C GLY A 628 2.16 -30.48 -32.24
N VAL A 629 2.34 -29.36 -32.94
CA VAL A 629 3.56 -29.04 -33.69
C VAL A 629 4.55 -28.34 -32.76
N PRO A 630 5.78 -28.84 -32.60
CA PRO A 630 6.80 -28.15 -31.81
C PRO A 630 7.24 -26.85 -32.51
N CYS A 631 7.10 -25.73 -31.80
CA CYS A 631 7.52 -24.41 -32.29
C CYS A 631 8.24 -23.65 -31.17
N THR A 632 9.05 -22.67 -31.55
CA THR A 632 9.70 -21.76 -30.61
C THR A 632 8.73 -20.73 -30.03
N ASP A 633 9.12 -20.07 -28.96
CA ASP A 633 8.29 -19.00 -28.37
C ASP A 633 8.09 -17.83 -29.34
N GLU A 634 9.07 -17.51 -30.18
CA GLU A 634 9.00 -16.49 -31.22
C GLU A 634 7.99 -16.87 -32.32
N GLU A 635 7.96 -18.12 -32.73
CA GLU A 635 6.99 -18.62 -33.71
C GLU A 635 5.57 -18.60 -33.14
N HIS A 636 5.39 -18.96 -31.89
CA HIS A 636 4.12 -18.80 -31.18
C HIS A 636 3.74 -17.32 -31.01
N GLN A 637 4.73 -16.44 -30.73
CA GLN A 637 4.49 -15.01 -30.60
C GLN A 637 3.92 -14.41 -31.89
N ALA A 638 4.41 -14.78 -33.05
CA ALA A 638 3.89 -14.29 -34.34
C ALA A 638 2.38 -14.58 -34.55
N ASN A 639 1.84 -15.60 -33.89
CA ASN A 639 0.41 -15.93 -33.93
C ASN A 639 -0.43 -15.11 -32.94
N ARG A 640 0.16 -14.61 -31.85
CA ARG A 640 -0.51 -13.78 -30.83
C ARG A 640 -0.56 -12.32 -31.29
N ARG A 641 -1.41 -12.01 -32.25
CA ARG A 641 -1.48 -10.71 -32.91
C ARG A 641 -2.87 -10.10 -32.90
N SER A 642 -2.94 -8.80 -33.10
CA SER A 642 -4.17 -8.06 -33.42
C SER A 642 -4.06 -7.43 -34.81
N GLU A 643 -5.15 -7.49 -35.57
CA GLU A 643 -5.29 -6.89 -36.91
C GLU A 643 -6.39 -5.83 -36.87
N PHE A 644 -6.24 -4.77 -37.66
CA PHE A 644 -7.19 -3.63 -37.72
C PHE A 644 -7.55 -3.38 -39.17
N ILE A 645 -8.49 -4.13 -39.68
CA ILE A 645 -8.85 -4.15 -41.11
C ILE A 645 -9.79 -3.02 -41.43
N ILE A 646 -9.46 -2.18 -42.40
CA ILE A 646 -10.36 -1.16 -42.93
C ILE A 646 -11.50 -1.83 -43.72
N VAL A 647 -12.72 -1.71 -43.23
CA VAL A 647 -13.90 -2.31 -43.89
C VAL A 647 -14.65 -1.32 -44.78
N SER A 648 -14.53 -0.03 -44.50
CA SER A 648 -15.12 1.05 -45.32
C SER A 648 -14.39 2.36 -45.10
N MET A 649 -14.34 3.20 -46.14
CA MET A 649 -13.88 4.58 -46.13
C MET A 649 -15.02 5.58 -46.37
N ASP A 650 -16.25 5.09 -46.55
CA ASP A 650 -17.46 5.85 -46.87
C ASP A 650 -18.39 6.04 -45.66
#